data_9dd3031020d052b28f86a18aaaee4af5
#
_entry.id   9dd3031020d052b28f86a18aaaee4af5
#
_cell.length_a   1.000
_cell.length_b   1.000
_cell.length_c   1.000
_cell.angle_alpha   90.00
_cell.angle_beta   90.00
_cell.angle_gamma   90.00
#
_symmetry.space_group_name_H-M   'P 1'
#
loop_
_entity.id
_entity.type
_entity.pdbx_description
1 polymer ?
#
loop_
_entity_poly.entity_id
_entity_poly.type
_entity_poly.pdbx_seq_one_letter_code
_entity_poly.pdbx_strand_id
1 'polypeptide(L)'
;MKQFFAAKSDYPDLLLFFRMGDFYELFYDDARKAARLLDITLTQRGSSGGAPIPMAGVPVHAYEGYLARLVALGESVAICEQIGDPALAKGLVERKVVRIVTPGTVTDEALLDERRDTLLMAISRSKQGYGLAWADLAGGRFLVNEVDSEDALEAELARLEPAELLVPDEDNWPEFLRGRIGVRRRPPWLFDADSGRRQLLAFFKLHDLSGFGIDDKPCATAAAGALLGYVEETQKQRLPHLTSIAMEVASEAISMNAATRRHLELDTRVDGDTRNTLLGVLDSTVTPMGGRLLRRWLHRPLRLREVLVQRHHAVGTLIDHGTDADIRDAFRALGDLERILTRVALRSARPRDFSTLRDGLALLPQVRALLAPLDSPRLQTLFAELGEHDATAHLLASAVAEQPPLKLSDGGVIATGYDAELDELRRLSTNADQFLIDLEQRERESSGIGTLKVGYNRVHGYYIEISKGQADKAPLHYSRRQTLTNAERYITEELKSFEDKVLSARERSLSREKLLYEGLLDALGGTLEGLKRCAGALSELDVLAAFAERAQALDWSQPELESAPCLHIERGRHPVVEAVRDQPFEPNDLDLHPDRRMLVITGPNMGGKSTYMRQNALIVLLAHIGSYVPASRAVIGPIDRILTRIGAGDDLARGQSTFMVEMAETSYILHHATPQSLVLMDEIGRGTSTYDGLALADAVARHLAHTNRCYTLFATHYFELTALADASHAGGGSGIANVHLDAVEHGERLVFMHAVKDGPANRSFGLQVAALAGLPKAAVQQARRRLAELEQRGGDSHAAEMAPAALDAPQQFGLFTAPSSAAQEALQALDPDELTPKQALEALYRLKALL
;
A
#
# COMPACT_ATOMS: atom_id res chain seq x y z
N MET A 1 20.72 -4.90 -35.72
CA MET A 1 20.78 -3.48 -35.31
C MET A 1 19.63 -2.62 -35.89
N LYS A 2 19.27 -2.70 -37.20
CA LYS A 2 18.15 -1.88 -37.75
C LYS A 2 16.84 -2.05 -36.96
N GLN A 3 16.43 -3.28 -36.63
CA GLN A 3 15.23 -3.54 -35.83
C GLN A 3 15.37 -3.01 -34.40
N PHE A 4 16.56 -3.07 -33.81
CA PHE A 4 16.83 -2.50 -32.48
C PHE A 4 16.63 -0.97 -32.49
N PHE A 5 17.25 -0.26 -33.43
CA PHE A 5 17.11 1.19 -33.52
C PHE A 5 15.66 1.62 -33.82
N ALA A 6 14.94 0.87 -34.66
CA ALA A 6 13.54 1.14 -34.91
C ALA A 6 12.72 1.02 -33.60
N ALA A 7 12.88 -0.08 -32.86
CA ALA A 7 12.20 -0.26 -31.57
C ALA A 7 12.65 0.78 -30.53
N LYS A 8 13.93 1.15 -30.48
CA LYS A 8 14.44 2.15 -29.52
C LYS A 8 13.99 3.56 -29.84
N SER A 9 13.80 3.91 -31.12
CA SER A 9 13.29 5.24 -31.52
C SER A 9 11.84 5.47 -31.06
N ASP A 10 11.04 4.43 -30.96
CA ASP A 10 9.66 4.51 -30.45
C ASP A 10 9.64 4.67 -28.91
N TYR A 11 10.69 4.24 -28.20
CA TYR A 11 10.79 4.24 -26.74
C TYR A 11 12.16 4.74 -26.27
N PRO A 12 12.52 6.00 -26.53
CA PRO A 12 13.87 6.52 -26.30
C PRO A 12 14.29 6.49 -24.83
N ASP A 13 13.36 6.71 -23.91
CA ASP A 13 13.61 6.83 -22.47
C ASP A 13 13.51 5.52 -21.69
N LEU A 14 13.01 4.44 -22.33
CA LEU A 14 12.80 3.15 -21.68
C LEU A 14 14.00 2.23 -21.91
N LEU A 15 14.32 1.39 -20.94
CA LEU A 15 15.24 0.28 -21.13
C LEU A 15 14.63 -0.75 -22.10
N LEU A 16 15.34 -1.10 -23.19
CA LEU A 16 14.83 -2.04 -24.18
C LEU A 16 15.43 -3.44 -23.97
N PHE A 17 14.62 -4.39 -23.50
CA PHE A 17 14.95 -5.80 -23.47
C PHE A 17 14.69 -6.40 -24.84
N PHE A 18 15.73 -6.51 -25.65
CA PHE A 18 15.64 -6.94 -27.04
C PHE A 18 15.96 -8.43 -27.19
N ARG A 19 14.97 -9.26 -27.55
CA ARG A 19 15.14 -10.71 -27.64
C ARG A 19 16.12 -11.13 -28.72
N MET A 20 17.15 -11.86 -28.30
CA MET A 20 18.17 -12.43 -29.17
C MET A 20 18.45 -13.89 -28.76
N GLY A 21 17.69 -14.84 -29.34
CA GLY A 21 17.79 -16.25 -28.94
C GLY A 21 17.37 -16.44 -27.47
N ASP A 22 18.26 -16.97 -26.63
CA ASP A 22 18.02 -17.27 -25.23
C ASP A 22 18.33 -16.10 -24.29
N PHE A 23 18.62 -14.92 -24.84
CA PHE A 23 18.92 -13.71 -24.08
C PHE A 23 18.03 -12.55 -24.50
N TYR A 24 17.75 -11.66 -23.52
CA TYR A 24 17.41 -10.27 -23.78
C TYR A 24 18.68 -9.46 -23.74
N GLU A 25 19.04 -8.87 -24.87
CA GLU A 25 20.23 -8.05 -25.02
C GLU A 25 19.88 -6.57 -24.98
N LEU A 26 20.68 -5.80 -24.25
CA LEU A 26 20.62 -4.35 -24.17
C LEU A 26 21.86 -3.80 -24.83
N PHE A 27 21.73 -2.64 -25.47
CA PHE A 27 22.84 -2.03 -26.23
C PHE A 27 23.03 -0.57 -25.84
N TYR A 28 24.21 -0.03 -26.10
CA TYR A 28 24.59 1.37 -25.90
C TYR A 28 24.36 1.84 -24.48
N ASP A 29 23.62 2.92 -24.28
CA ASP A 29 23.36 3.52 -22.97
C ASP A 29 22.44 2.67 -22.10
N ASP A 30 21.51 1.92 -22.71
CA ASP A 30 20.70 0.94 -21.98
C ASP A 30 21.57 -0.14 -21.36
N ALA A 31 22.58 -0.62 -22.09
CA ALA A 31 23.51 -1.62 -21.56
C ALA A 31 24.35 -1.08 -20.39
N ARG A 32 24.86 0.17 -20.51
CA ARG A 32 25.61 0.82 -19.42
C ARG A 32 24.73 1.05 -18.18
N LYS A 33 23.51 1.54 -18.39
CA LYS A 33 22.53 1.77 -17.32
C LYS A 33 22.14 0.47 -16.63
N ALA A 34 21.78 -0.55 -17.40
CA ALA A 34 21.39 -1.86 -16.85
C ALA A 34 22.55 -2.55 -16.13
N ALA A 35 23.77 -2.52 -16.68
CA ALA A 35 24.95 -3.09 -16.03
C ALA A 35 25.19 -2.48 -14.66
N ARG A 36 25.05 -1.17 -14.52
CA ARG A 36 25.19 -0.45 -13.24
C ARG A 36 24.07 -0.78 -12.26
N LEU A 37 22.81 -0.81 -12.71
CA LEU A 37 21.65 -0.99 -11.83
C LEU A 37 21.48 -2.45 -11.39
N LEU A 38 21.83 -3.40 -12.24
CA LEU A 38 21.64 -4.84 -12.02
C LEU A 38 22.90 -5.55 -11.55
N ASP A 39 24.05 -4.85 -11.54
CA ASP A 39 25.38 -5.44 -11.27
C ASP A 39 25.67 -6.63 -12.20
N ILE A 40 25.44 -6.44 -13.52
CA ILE A 40 25.74 -7.44 -14.55
C ILE A 40 26.90 -6.98 -15.42
N THR A 41 27.59 -7.94 -16.03
CA THR A 41 28.79 -7.68 -16.84
C THR A 41 28.43 -6.89 -18.08
N LEU A 42 29.11 -5.74 -18.28
CA LEU A 42 29.08 -4.98 -19.51
C LEU A 42 30.06 -5.61 -20.49
N THR A 43 29.57 -6.10 -21.61
CA THR A 43 30.36 -6.73 -22.71
C THR A 43 30.34 -5.88 -23.96
N GLN A 44 30.91 -6.38 -25.06
CA GLN A 44 30.95 -5.70 -26.35
C GLN A 44 30.54 -6.66 -27.47
N ARG A 45 29.74 -6.16 -28.43
CA ARG A 45 29.29 -6.96 -29.58
C ARG A 45 29.49 -6.21 -30.90
N GLY A 46 30.52 -6.55 -31.63
CA GLY A 46 30.82 -5.91 -32.92
C GLY A 46 31.27 -4.46 -32.79
N SER A 47 31.32 -3.73 -33.90
CA SER A 47 31.68 -2.31 -33.93
C SER A 47 30.72 -1.50 -34.81
N SER A 48 30.46 -0.25 -34.45
CA SER A 48 29.71 0.71 -35.25
C SER A 48 30.52 2.01 -35.33
N GLY A 49 30.81 2.49 -36.55
CA GLY A 49 31.61 3.70 -36.71
C GLY A 49 33.06 3.58 -36.17
N GLY A 50 33.61 2.37 -36.07
CA GLY A 50 34.98 2.13 -35.54
C GLY A 50 35.02 1.97 -34.00
N ALA A 51 33.91 2.19 -33.25
CA ALA A 51 33.85 1.97 -31.82
C ALA A 51 33.11 0.67 -31.46
N PRO A 52 33.56 -0.08 -30.43
CA PRO A 52 32.86 -1.28 -29.99
C PRO A 52 31.48 -0.93 -29.43
N ILE A 53 30.47 -1.78 -29.73
CA ILE A 53 29.09 -1.60 -29.24
C ILE A 53 28.97 -2.16 -27.82
N PRO A 54 28.70 -1.35 -26.78
CA PRO A 54 28.47 -1.83 -25.44
C PRO A 54 27.20 -2.70 -25.42
N MET A 55 27.26 -3.83 -24.73
CA MET A 55 26.16 -4.79 -24.62
C MET A 55 26.11 -5.37 -23.22
N ALA A 56 24.89 -5.57 -22.69
CA ALA A 56 24.61 -6.36 -21.51
C ALA A 56 23.50 -7.37 -21.86
N GLY A 57 23.52 -8.54 -21.26
CA GLY A 57 22.54 -9.59 -21.57
C GLY A 57 21.93 -10.21 -20.32
N VAL A 58 20.64 -10.43 -20.37
CA VAL A 58 19.85 -11.11 -19.32
C VAL A 58 19.29 -12.40 -19.91
N PRO A 59 19.54 -13.57 -19.28
CA PRO A 59 18.97 -14.83 -19.76
C PRO A 59 17.43 -14.80 -19.70
N VAL A 60 16.77 -15.29 -20.74
CA VAL A 60 15.31 -15.30 -20.84
C VAL A 60 14.64 -16.11 -19.71
N HIS A 61 15.26 -17.18 -19.27
CA HIS A 61 14.71 -18.01 -18.19
C HIS A 61 14.79 -17.33 -16.81
N ALA A 62 15.59 -16.24 -16.66
CA ALA A 62 15.82 -15.54 -15.41
C ALA A 62 15.40 -14.05 -15.47
N TYR A 63 14.87 -13.58 -16.61
CA TYR A 63 14.63 -12.15 -16.84
C TYR A 63 13.67 -11.51 -15.83
N GLU A 64 12.73 -12.28 -15.28
CA GLU A 64 11.73 -11.78 -14.30
C GLU A 64 12.41 -11.20 -13.04
N GLY A 65 13.44 -11.88 -12.52
CA GLY A 65 14.18 -11.38 -11.35
C GLY A 65 14.97 -10.09 -11.61
N TYR A 66 15.53 -9.94 -12.82
CA TYR A 66 16.19 -8.70 -13.23
C TYR A 66 15.20 -7.57 -13.49
N LEU A 67 14.05 -7.90 -14.09
CA LEU A 67 12.96 -6.97 -14.32
C LEU A 67 12.40 -6.44 -13.00
N ALA A 68 12.20 -7.33 -12.00
CA ALA A 68 11.76 -6.96 -10.65
C ALA A 68 12.68 -5.91 -10.01
N ARG A 69 14.01 -6.11 -10.12
CA ARG A 69 14.99 -5.16 -9.58
C ARG A 69 14.93 -3.81 -10.29
N LEU A 70 14.78 -3.76 -11.61
CA LEU A 70 14.65 -2.51 -12.36
C LEU A 70 13.37 -1.77 -11.99
N VAL A 71 12.25 -2.47 -11.96
CA VAL A 71 10.94 -1.90 -11.57
C VAL A 71 10.97 -1.35 -10.15
N ALA A 72 11.56 -2.08 -9.20
CA ALA A 72 11.72 -1.61 -7.81
C ALA A 72 12.60 -0.34 -7.71
N LEU A 73 13.51 -0.11 -8.66
CA LEU A 73 14.30 1.11 -8.77
C LEU A 73 13.56 2.24 -9.52
N GLY A 74 12.29 2.05 -9.88
CA GLY A 74 11.47 3.03 -10.60
C GLY A 74 11.71 3.07 -12.12
N GLU A 75 12.46 2.11 -12.67
CA GLU A 75 12.72 2.04 -14.10
C GLU A 75 11.57 1.37 -14.87
N SER A 76 11.42 1.77 -16.12
CA SER A 76 10.46 1.16 -17.05
C SER A 76 11.19 0.42 -18.17
N VAL A 77 10.66 -0.74 -18.55
CA VAL A 77 11.31 -1.66 -19.48
C VAL A 77 10.36 -2.03 -20.61
N ALA A 78 10.79 -1.82 -21.87
CA ALA A 78 10.09 -2.29 -23.05
C ALA A 78 10.56 -3.71 -23.39
N ILE A 79 9.65 -4.67 -23.45
CA ILE A 79 9.92 -6.07 -23.79
C ILE A 79 9.71 -6.26 -25.29
N CYS A 80 10.78 -6.56 -26.00
CA CYS A 80 10.77 -6.78 -27.44
C CYS A 80 10.97 -8.26 -27.75
N GLU A 81 9.93 -8.90 -28.27
CA GLU A 81 9.87 -10.33 -28.59
C GLU A 81 10.02 -10.62 -30.07
N GLN A 82 10.39 -11.85 -30.38
CA GLN A 82 10.38 -12.40 -31.73
C GLN A 82 8.95 -12.79 -32.12
N ILE A 83 8.48 -12.31 -33.27
CA ILE A 83 7.13 -12.58 -33.76
C ILE A 83 7.20 -13.65 -34.82
N GLY A 84 6.44 -14.74 -34.68
CA GLY A 84 6.41 -15.89 -35.56
C GLY A 84 7.41 -16.99 -35.17
N ASP A 85 7.35 -18.12 -35.87
CA ASP A 85 8.23 -19.26 -35.64
C ASP A 85 9.58 -19.05 -36.30
N PRO A 86 10.69 -19.02 -35.57
CA PRO A 86 12.05 -18.89 -36.11
C PRO A 86 12.41 -20.00 -37.13
N ALA A 87 11.83 -21.20 -36.96
CA ALA A 87 12.11 -22.35 -37.84
C ALA A 87 11.45 -22.21 -39.23
N LEU A 88 10.34 -21.44 -39.32
CA LEU A 88 9.58 -21.20 -40.54
C LEU A 88 9.99 -19.91 -41.27
N ALA A 89 10.80 -19.05 -40.65
CA ALA A 89 11.14 -17.74 -41.18
C ALA A 89 12.17 -17.82 -42.31
N LYS A 90 11.81 -17.38 -43.50
CA LYS A 90 12.72 -17.18 -44.63
C LYS A 90 13.47 -15.83 -44.46
N GLY A 91 14.34 -15.71 -43.44
CA GLY A 91 15.14 -14.49 -43.19
C GLY A 91 15.24 -14.09 -41.75
N LEU A 92 15.44 -12.79 -41.46
CA LEU A 92 15.47 -12.25 -40.08
C LEU A 92 14.07 -12.25 -39.49
N VAL A 93 13.91 -12.93 -38.36
CA VAL A 93 12.64 -12.93 -37.60
C VAL A 93 12.30 -11.51 -37.18
N GLU A 94 11.04 -11.11 -37.37
CA GLU A 94 10.53 -9.81 -36.95
C GLU A 94 10.56 -9.72 -35.43
N ARG A 95 10.92 -8.53 -34.91
CA ARG A 95 10.89 -8.23 -33.46
C ARG A 95 10.04 -7.01 -33.21
N LYS A 96 9.15 -7.12 -32.23
CA LYS A 96 8.21 -6.06 -31.88
C LYS A 96 8.13 -5.92 -30.37
N VAL A 97 7.97 -4.69 -29.88
CA VAL A 97 7.66 -4.45 -28.48
C VAL A 97 6.24 -4.94 -28.21
N VAL A 98 6.13 -5.98 -27.39
CA VAL A 98 4.87 -6.64 -27.05
C VAL A 98 4.27 -6.11 -25.77
N ARG A 99 5.08 -5.53 -24.87
CA ARG A 99 4.67 -4.99 -23.58
C ARG A 99 5.71 -3.99 -23.06
N ILE A 100 5.22 -3.01 -22.32
CA ILE A 100 6.04 -2.12 -21.51
C ILE A 100 5.69 -2.39 -20.04
N VAL A 101 6.71 -2.72 -19.25
CA VAL A 101 6.55 -2.95 -17.79
C VAL A 101 7.04 -1.72 -17.07
N THR A 102 6.15 -1.11 -16.29
CA THR A 102 6.43 0.08 -15.47
C THR A 102 6.07 -0.23 -14.01
N PRO A 103 6.52 0.56 -13.03
CA PRO A 103 6.20 0.31 -11.62
C PRO A 103 4.71 0.16 -11.30
N GLY A 104 3.84 0.89 -12.01
CA GLY A 104 2.39 0.85 -11.82
C GLY A 104 1.64 -0.14 -12.70
N THR A 105 2.30 -0.74 -13.71
CA THR A 105 1.62 -1.64 -14.67
C THR A 105 2.03 -3.10 -14.55
N VAL A 106 2.58 -3.48 -13.41
CA VAL A 106 3.02 -4.85 -13.12
C VAL A 106 1.81 -5.76 -12.90
N THR A 107 1.84 -6.94 -13.54
CA THR A 107 0.84 -8.01 -13.33
C THR A 107 1.49 -9.36 -13.06
N ASP A 108 2.81 -9.46 -13.19
CA ASP A 108 3.57 -10.68 -12.94
C ASP A 108 3.77 -10.91 -11.44
N GLU A 109 3.42 -12.08 -10.95
CA GLU A 109 3.46 -12.45 -9.53
C GLU A 109 4.85 -12.23 -8.90
N ALA A 110 5.91 -12.58 -9.61
CA ALA A 110 7.29 -12.42 -9.14
C ALA A 110 7.72 -10.95 -8.92
N LEU A 111 6.93 -10.00 -9.41
CA LEU A 111 7.20 -8.56 -9.33
C LEU A 111 6.31 -7.83 -8.32
N LEU A 112 5.36 -8.54 -7.71
CA LEU A 112 4.33 -7.98 -6.83
C LEU A 112 4.58 -8.40 -5.38
N ASP A 113 4.30 -7.49 -4.45
CA ASP A 113 4.11 -7.84 -3.05
C ASP A 113 2.78 -8.61 -2.89
N GLU A 114 2.82 -9.73 -2.17
CA GLU A 114 1.64 -10.58 -2.01
C GLU A 114 0.51 -9.88 -1.24
N ARG A 115 0.85 -9.09 -0.21
CA ARG A 115 -0.09 -8.45 0.73
C ARG A 115 -0.28 -6.95 0.50
N ARG A 116 0.24 -6.41 -0.62
CA ARG A 116 0.11 -5.00 -0.97
C ARG A 116 -0.38 -4.84 -2.41
N ASP A 117 -1.26 -3.85 -2.61
CA ASP A 117 -1.67 -3.44 -3.96
C ASP A 117 -0.55 -2.63 -4.62
N THR A 118 -0.41 -2.80 -5.93
CA THR A 118 0.49 -1.98 -6.74
C THR A 118 -0.35 -1.05 -7.61
N LEU A 119 -0.42 0.23 -7.22
CA LEU A 119 -1.32 1.18 -7.83
C LEU A 119 -0.63 2.02 -8.90
N LEU A 120 -1.26 2.10 -10.06
CA LEU A 120 -1.04 3.14 -11.05
C LEU A 120 -2.10 4.23 -10.83
N MET A 121 -1.69 5.49 -10.74
CA MET A 121 -2.60 6.61 -10.52
C MET A 121 -2.43 7.70 -11.58
N ALA A 122 -3.50 8.39 -11.91
CA ALA A 122 -3.49 9.60 -12.73
C ALA A 122 -4.17 10.75 -11.98
N ILE A 123 -3.64 11.96 -12.13
CA ILE A 123 -4.21 13.17 -11.57
C ILE A 123 -4.49 14.16 -12.70
N SER A 124 -5.72 14.64 -12.77
CA SER A 124 -6.11 15.80 -13.56
C SER A 124 -6.32 17.02 -12.66
N ARG A 125 -6.23 18.20 -13.23
CA ARG A 125 -6.41 19.47 -12.50
C ARG A 125 -7.46 20.32 -13.19
N SER A 126 -8.30 21.00 -12.39
CA SER A 126 -9.22 22.04 -12.84
C SER A 126 -9.19 23.25 -11.91
N LYS A 127 -9.98 24.28 -12.22
CA LYS A 127 -10.18 25.41 -11.31
C LYS A 127 -10.94 25.05 -10.03
N GLN A 128 -11.61 23.91 -10.01
CA GLN A 128 -12.48 23.45 -8.91
C GLN A 128 -11.81 22.40 -8.00
N GLY A 129 -10.61 21.92 -8.36
CA GLY A 129 -9.91 20.89 -7.63
C GLY A 129 -9.18 19.89 -8.53
N TYR A 130 -9.01 18.69 -8.03
CA TYR A 130 -8.26 17.63 -8.67
C TYR A 130 -9.15 16.41 -8.88
N GLY A 131 -9.04 15.80 -10.06
CA GLY A 131 -9.61 14.49 -10.34
C GLY A 131 -8.54 13.40 -10.19
N LEU A 132 -8.88 12.35 -9.52
CA LEU A 132 -8.00 11.23 -9.20
C LEU A 132 -8.56 9.96 -9.85
N ALA A 133 -7.72 9.19 -10.50
CA ALA A 133 -8.05 7.86 -10.98
C ALA A 133 -6.90 6.91 -10.66
N TRP A 134 -7.21 5.73 -10.14
CA TRP A 134 -6.18 4.73 -9.87
C TRP A 134 -6.66 3.32 -10.19
N ALA A 135 -5.73 2.50 -10.60
CA ALA A 135 -6.00 1.10 -10.90
C ALA A 135 -4.97 0.18 -10.24
N ASP A 136 -5.46 -0.93 -9.72
CA ASP A 136 -4.67 -2.11 -9.42
C ASP A 136 -4.86 -3.09 -10.58
N LEU A 137 -3.90 -3.13 -11.47
CA LEU A 137 -3.99 -3.97 -12.66
C LEU A 137 -3.89 -5.47 -12.34
N ALA A 138 -3.22 -5.83 -11.26
CA ALA A 138 -3.09 -7.22 -10.83
C ALA A 138 -4.36 -7.75 -10.15
N GLY A 139 -5.08 -6.89 -9.40
CA GLY A 139 -6.37 -7.20 -8.78
C GLY A 139 -7.59 -6.89 -9.66
N GLY A 140 -7.40 -6.17 -10.78
CA GLY A 140 -8.47 -5.82 -11.71
C GLY A 140 -9.45 -4.78 -11.17
N ARG A 141 -8.96 -3.83 -10.33
CA ARG A 141 -9.76 -2.75 -9.75
C ARG A 141 -9.44 -1.42 -10.41
N PHE A 142 -10.47 -0.61 -10.64
CA PHE A 142 -10.35 0.72 -11.21
C PHE A 142 -11.28 1.68 -10.45
N LEU A 143 -10.70 2.69 -9.79
CA LEU A 143 -11.41 3.61 -8.92
C LEU A 143 -11.10 5.06 -9.29
N VAL A 144 -12.02 5.95 -8.91
CA VAL A 144 -11.88 7.40 -9.11
C VAL A 144 -12.36 8.18 -7.90
N ASN A 145 -11.87 9.41 -7.77
CA ASN A 145 -12.32 10.38 -6.76
C ASN A 145 -12.10 11.80 -7.26
N GLU A 146 -12.78 12.78 -6.67
CA GLU A 146 -12.48 14.20 -6.82
C GLU A 146 -12.21 14.83 -5.47
N VAL A 147 -11.18 15.67 -5.39
CA VAL A 147 -10.81 16.42 -4.20
C VAL A 147 -10.69 17.91 -4.53
N ASP A 148 -11.05 18.77 -3.59
CA ASP A 148 -11.22 20.20 -3.78
C ASP A 148 -9.98 21.04 -3.40
N SER A 149 -8.99 20.42 -2.75
CA SER A 149 -7.84 21.13 -2.19
C SER A 149 -6.53 20.35 -2.38
N GLU A 150 -5.41 21.07 -2.26
CA GLU A 150 -4.06 20.46 -2.28
C GLU A 150 -3.85 19.56 -1.06
N ASP A 151 -4.37 19.94 0.10
CA ASP A 151 -4.28 19.15 1.32
C ASP A 151 -5.02 17.81 1.20
N ALA A 152 -6.21 17.83 0.58
CA ALA A 152 -6.96 16.61 0.31
C ALA A 152 -6.26 15.73 -0.73
N LEU A 153 -5.61 16.32 -1.73
CA LEU A 153 -4.77 15.59 -2.68
C LEU A 153 -3.57 14.93 -1.99
N GLU A 154 -2.86 15.66 -1.10
CA GLU A 154 -1.73 15.11 -0.35
C GLU A 154 -2.19 13.95 0.55
N ALA A 155 -3.35 14.08 1.22
CA ALA A 155 -3.94 13.04 2.04
C ALA A 155 -4.25 11.75 1.24
N GLU A 156 -4.84 11.88 0.04
CA GLU A 156 -5.13 10.76 -0.84
C GLU A 156 -3.86 10.10 -1.39
N LEU A 157 -2.84 10.88 -1.76
CA LEU A 157 -1.55 10.35 -2.18
C LEU A 157 -0.81 9.60 -1.07
N ALA A 158 -0.95 10.07 0.17
CA ALA A 158 -0.41 9.38 1.34
C ALA A 158 -1.20 8.11 1.69
N ARG A 159 -2.50 8.07 1.39
CA ARG A 159 -3.35 6.89 1.58
C ARG A 159 -3.09 5.80 0.56
N LEU A 160 -2.98 6.18 -0.70
CA LEU A 160 -2.90 5.26 -1.84
C LEU A 160 -1.48 4.82 -2.15
N GLU A 161 -0.48 5.63 -1.84
CA GLU A 161 0.94 5.37 -2.08
C GLU A 161 1.21 4.77 -3.48
N PRO A 162 0.77 5.44 -4.57
CA PRO A 162 0.89 4.87 -5.90
C PRO A 162 2.35 4.61 -6.27
N ALA A 163 2.60 3.43 -6.88
CA ALA A 163 3.90 3.04 -7.39
C ALA A 163 4.29 3.87 -8.63
N GLU A 164 3.30 4.34 -9.36
CA GLU A 164 3.48 5.22 -10.53
C GLU A 164 2.34 6.24 -10.60
N LEU A 165 2.70 7.50 -10.92
CA LEU A 165 1.76 8.61 -10.93
C LEU A 165 1.85 9.38 -12.26
N LEU A 166 0.75 9.45 -12.98
CA LEU A 166 0.62 10.20 -14.22
C LEU A 166 0.09 11.61 -13.94
N VAL A 167 0.77 12.61 -14.45
CA VAL A 167 0.35 14.02 -14.33
C VAL A 167 0.49 14.74 -15.68
N PRO A 168 -0.35 15.74 -15.98
CA PRO A 168 -0.13 16.64 -17.11
C PRO A 168 1.26 17.29 -17.04
N ASP A 169 1.91 17.47 -18.19
CA ASP A 169 3.19 18.17 -18.29
C ASP A 169 2.97 19.68 -18.20
N GLU A 170 2.80 20.15 -16.98
CA GLU A 170 2.57 21.52 -16.58
C GLU A 170 3.50 21.91 -15.43
N ASP A 171 3.84 23.22 -15.30
CA ASP A 171 4.82 23.69 -14.32
C ASP A 171 4.27 23.93 -12.91
N ASN A 172 2.96 24.07 -12.76
CA ASN A 172 2.33 24.55 -11.52
C ASN A 172 1.83 23.43 -10.60
N TRP A 173 2.58 22.37 -10.45
CA TRP A 173 2.25 21.30 -9.50
C TRP A 173 2.71 21.66 -8.07
N PRO A 174 1.95 21.25 -7.03
CA PRO A 174 2.36 21.38 -5.64
C PRO A 174 3.77 20.81 -5.37
N GLU A 175 4.46 21.39 -4.39
CA GLU A 175 5.85 21.02 -4.10
C GLU A 175 6.02 19.56 -3.72
N PHE A 176 5.06 18.95 -2.99
CA PHE A 176 5.10 17.54 -2.61
C PHE A 176 5.03 16.55 -3.80
N LEU A 177 4.63 17.02 -4.99
CA LEU A 177 4.70 16.26 -6.24
C LEU A 177 6.02 16.46 -6.99
N ARG A 178 6.74 17.57 -6.72
CA ARG A 178 8.00 17.86 -7.39
C ARG A 178 9.09 16.95 -6.84
N GLY A 179 9.72 16.19 -7.73
CA GLY A 179 10.80 15.26 -7.35
C GLY A 179 10.35 13.94 -6.71
N ARG A 180 9.03 13.69 -6.59
CA ARG A 180 8.53 12.39 -6.15
C ARG A 180 8.94 11.31 -7.16
N ILE A 181 9.51 10.22 -6.67
CA ILE A 181 9.84 9.05 -7.49
C ILE A 181 8.54 8.45 -8.06
N GLY A 182 8.58 8.00 -9.31
CA GLY A 182 7.43 7.40 -9.98
C GLY A 182 6.48 8.37 -10.67
N VAL A 183 6.71 9.70 -10.61
CA VAL A 183 5.91 10.68 -11.37
C VAL A 183 6.30 10.63 -12.84
N ARG A 184 5.28 10.47 -13.70
CA ARG A 184 5.40 10.50 -15.16
C ARG A 184 4.60 11.68 -15.71
N ARG A 185 5.29 12.62 -16.33
CA ARG A 185 4.66 13.74 -17.04
C ARG A 185 4.15 13.26 -18.39
N ARG A 186 2.90 13.58 -18.69
CA ARG A 186 2.23 13.20 -19.94
C ARG A 186 1.65 14.44 -20.63
N PRO A 187 1.53 14.42 -21.95
CA PRO A 187 0.95 15.54 -22.69
C PRO A 187 -0.42 15.96 -22.11
N PRO A 188 -0.66 17.27 -21.88
CA PRO A 188 -1.88 17.76 -21.21
C PRO A 188 -3.18 17.38 -21.92
N TRP A 189 -3.17 17.24 -23.25
CA TRP A 189 -4.37 16.86 -24.02
C TRP A 189 -4.87 15.43 -23.72
N LEU A 190 -4.06 14.57 -23.10
CA LEU A 190 -4.51 13.25 -22.64
C LEU A 190 -5.44 13.34 -21.42
N PHE A 191 -5.46 14.48 -20.74
CA PHE A 191 -6.30 14.75 -19.57
C PHE A 191 -7.52 15.61 -19.92
N ASP A 192 -8.03 15.47 -21.15
CA ASP A 192 -9.26 16.11 -21.59
C ASP A 192 -10.49 15.30 -21.18
N ALA A 193 -11.46 15.95 -20.51
CA ALA A 193 -12.63 15.26 -19.95
C ALA A 193 -13.53 14.64 -21.03
N ASP A 194 -13.74 15.34 -22.15
CA ASP A 194 -14.58 14.84 -23.23
C ASP A 194 -13.93 13.65 -23.95
N SER A 195 -12.61 13.69 -24.12
CA SER A 195 -11.85 12.58 -24.70
C SER A 195 -11.84 11.39 -23.75
N GLY A 196 -11.63 11.62 -22.46
CA GLY A 196 -11.69 10.59 -21.42
C GLY A 196 -13.07 9.94 -21.37
N ARG A 197 -14.15 10.74 -21.43
CA ARG A 197 -15.51 10.21 -21.48
C ARG A 197 -15.72 9.29 -22.69
N ARG A 198 -15.34 9.71 -23.88
CA ARG A 198 -15.46 8.89 -25.09
C ARG A 198 -14.68 7.59 -24.99
N GLN A 199 -13.47 7.65 -24.44
CA GLN A 199 -12.61 6.49 -24.26
C GLN A 199 -13.22 5.49 -23.27
N LEU A 200 -13.71 5.95 -22.11
CA LEU A 200 -14.36 5.10 -21.11
C LEU A 200 -15.63 4.45 -21.65
N LEU A 201 -16.49 5.20 -22.36
CA LEU A 201 -17.70 4.67 -22.99
C LEU A 201 -17.37 3.57 -24.01
N ALA A 202 -16.36 3.81 -24.85
CA ALA A 202 -15.91 2.82 -25.84
C ALA A 202 -15.31 1.57 -25.18
N PHE A 203 -14.51 1.75 -24.11
CA PHE A 203 -13.87 0.65 -23.40
C PHE A 203 -14.89 -0.25 -22.70
N PHE A 204 -15.81 0.33 -21.91
CA PHE A 204 -16.85 -0.41 -21.19
C PHE A 204 -18.05 -0.77 -22.05
N LYS A 205 -18.11 -0.29 -23.30
CA LYS A 205 -19.23 -0.49 -24.24
C LYS A 205 -20.57 0.00 -23.69
N LEU A 206 -20.56 1.19 -23.10
CA LEU A 206 -21.71 1.84 -22.48
C LEU A 206 -22.18 3.04 -23.30
N HIS A 207 -23.41 3.49 -23.04
CA HIS A 207 -23.99 4.69 -23.63
C HIS A 207 -23.77 5.94 -22.76
N ASP A 208 -23.69 5.76 -21.44
CA ASP A 208 -23.42 6.80 -20.45
C ASP A 208 -22.60 6.23 -19.29
N LEU A 209 -22.11 7.11 -18.39
CA LEU A 209 -21.32 6.75 -17.22
C LEU A 209 -22.10 6.88 -15.91
N SER A 210 -23.43 7.09 -15.99
CA SER A 210 -24.29 7.29 -14.81
C SER A 210 -24.30 6.09 -13.87
N GLY A 211 -24.24 4.87 -14.42
CA GLY A 211 -24.15 3.63 -13.65
C GLY A 211 -22.88 3.52 -12.80
N PHE A 212 -21.85 4.29 -13.10
CA PHE A 212 -20.62 4.37 -12.32
C PHE A 212 -20.56 5.59 -11.38
N GLY A 213 -21.56 6.49 -11.43
CA GLY A 213 -21.62 7.70 -10.60
C GLY A 213 -20.60 8.78 -10.97
N ILE A 214 -20.12 8.82 -12.23
CA ILE A 214 -19.05 9.72 -12.68
C ILE A 214 -19.47 10.67 -13.83
N ASP A 215 -20.72 10.68 -14.22
CA ASP A 215 -21.22 11.52 -15.32
C ASP A 215 -21.03 13.04 -15.06
N ASP A 216 -21.19 13.46 -13.81
CA ASP A 216 -21.03 14.82 -13.32
C ASP A 216 -19.64 15.11 -12.73
N LYS A 217 -18.66 14.24 -13.01
CA LYS A 217 -17.28 14.28 -12.47
C LYS A 217 -16.25 14.47 -13.60
N PRO A 218 -16.16 15.66 -14.21
CA PRO A 218 -15.29 15.85 -15.37
C PRO A 218 -13.80 15.69 -15.05
N CYS A 219 -13.35 16.07 -13.83
CA CYS A 219 -11.95 15.91 -13.45
C CYS A 219 -11.61 14.45 -13.27
N ALA A 220 -12.41 13.69 -12.53
CA ALA A 220 -12.21 12.25 -12.38
C ALA A 220 -12.25 11.52 -13.72
N THR A 221 -13.18 11.91 -14.62
CA THR A 221 -13.29 11.36 -15.97
C THR A 221 -12.04 11.63 -16.81
N ALA A 222 -11.47 12.84 -16.73
CA ALA A 222 -10.22 13.20 -17.41
C ALA A 222 -9.03 12.35 -16.91
N ALA A 223 -8.91 12.21 -15.60
CA ALA A 223 -7.87 11.36 -14.98
C ALA A 223 -8.02 9.88 -15.37
N ALA A 224 -9.26 9.37 -15.35
CA ALA A 224 -9.58 7.99 -15.72
C ALA A 224 -9.27 7.71 -17.20
N GLY A 225 -9.59 8.63 -18.10
CA GLY A 225 -9.25 8.53 -19.52
C GLY A 225 -7.74 8.49 -19.74
N ALA A 226 -6.99 9.39 -19.11
CA ALA A 226 -5.53 9.42 -19.19
C ALA A 226 -4.88 8.13 -18.67
N LEU A 227 -5.38 7.61 -17.54
CA LEU A 227 -4.92 6.36 -16.96
C LEU A 227 -5.18 5.19 -17.89
N LEU A 228 -6.42 5.05 -18.40
CA LEU A 228 -6.80 3.98 -19.30
C LEU A 228 -5.97 4.01 -20.58
N GLY A 229 -5.78 5.19 -21.18
CA GLY A 229 -4.94 5.33 -22.38
C GLY A 229 -3.49 4.90 -22.13
N TYR A 230 -2.94 5.23 -20.98
CA TYR A 230 -1.60 4.79 -20.59
C TYR A 230 -1.50 3.26 -20.41
N VAL A 231 -2.51 2.65 -19.78
CA VAL A 231 -2.54 1.18 -19.62
C VAL A 231 -2.66 0.49 -20.98
N GLU A 232 -3.50 0.98 -21.88
CA GLU A 232 -3.61 0.44 -23.25
C GLU A 232 -2.28 0.58 -24.03
N GLU A 233 -1.61 1.73 -23.89
CA GLU A 233 -0.29 1.98 -24.51
C GLU A 233 0.77 1.01 -23.99
N THR A 234 0.80 0.74 -22.70
CA THR A 234 1.83 -0.07 -22.04
C THR A 234 1.57 -1.57 -22.16
N GLN A 235 0.35 -2.01 -21.98
CA GLN A 235 0.00 -3.43 -22.06
C GLN A 235 -0.14 -3.94 -23.49
N LYS A 236 -0.46 -3.06 -24.44
CA LYS A 236 -0.63 -3.38 -25.89
C LYS A 236 -1.61 -4.52 -26.18
N GLN A 237 -2.51 -4.79 -25.23
CA GLN A 237 -3.53 -5.82 -25.33
C GLN A 237 -4.84 -5.34 -24.68
N ARG A 238 -5.93 -6.04 -24.96
CA ARG A 238 -7.21 -5.79 -24.29
C ARG A 238 -7.10 -6.09 -22.79
N LEU A 239 -7.86 -5.36 -21.98
CA LEU A 239 -7.89 -5.45 -20.51
C LEU A 239 -9.26 -5.96 -20.03
N PRO A 240 -9.65 -7.20 -20.35
CA PRO A 240 -10.99 -7.72 -20.07
C PRO A 240 -11.23 -7.93 -18.55
N HIS A 241 -10.20 -7.83 -17.76
CA HIS A 241 -10.28 -7.89 -16.30
C HIS A 241 -10.71 -6.56 -15.66
N LEU A 242 -10.61 -5.44 -16.34
CA LEU A 242 -11.19 -4.17 -15.90
C LEU A 242 -12.64 -4.09 -16.40
N THR A 243 -13.58 -4.53 -15.57
CA THR A 243 -15.01 -4.65 -15.96
C THR A 243 -15.85 -3.46 -15.51
N SER A 244 -15.37 -2.67 -14.56
CA SER A 244 -16.08 -1.53 -13.98
C SER A 244 -15.11 -0.47 -13.48
N ILE A 245 -15.64 0.73 -13.31
CA ILE A 245 -15.02 1.83 -12.59
C ILE A 245 -15.94 2.20 -11.42
N ALA A 246 -15.35 2.48 -10.24
CA ALA A 246 -16.15 2.84 -9.07
C ALA A 246 -15.69 4.20 -8.50
N MET A 247 -16.66 5.00 -8.10
CA MET A 247 -16.42 6.27 -7.41
C MET A 247 -16.20 6.02 -5.92
N GLU A 248 -15.07 6.43 -5.36
CA GLU A 248 -14.90 6.52 -3.92
C GLU A 248 -15.40 7.88 -3.41
N VAL A 249 -16.45 7.84 -2.58
CA VAL A 249 -17.03 9.06 -2.00
C VAL A 249 -16.29 9.39 -0.69
N ALA A 250 -15.66 10.56 -0.63
CA ALA A 250 -14.85 10.96 0.53
C ALA A 250 -15.66 11.03 1.83
N SER A 251 -16.95 11.42 1.78
CA SER A 251 -17.83 11.52 2.94
C SER A 251 -18.22 10.18 3.56
N GLU A 252 -17.99 9.06 2.88
CA GLU A 252 -18.29 7.71 3.40
C GLU A 252 -17.18 7.15 4.29
N ALA A 253 -16.03 7.81 4.37
CA ALA A 253 -14.90 7.36 5.17
C ALA A 253 -14.42 8.44 6.14
N ILE A 254 -13.76 8.01 7.22
CA ILE A 254 -13.06 8.90 8.14
C ILE A 254 -11.83 9.47 7.42
N SER A 255 -11.75 10.78 7.35
CA SER A 255 -10.61 11.47 6.75
C SER A 255 -9.42 11.52 7.71
N MET A 256 -8.24 11.22 7.21
CA MET A 256 -6.96 11.32 7.92
C MET A 256 -5.91 11.89 6.97
N ASN A 257 -5.21 12.94 7.37
CA ASN A 257 -4.08 13.47 6.61
C ASN A 257 -2.81 12.60 6.72
N ALA A 258 -1.79 12.92 5.96
CA ALA A 258 -0.52 12.19 5.94
C ALA A 258 0.16 12.15 7.32
N ALA A 259 0.12 13.25 8.07
CA ALA A 259 0.70 13.34 9.41
C ALA A 259 -0.03 12.39 10.38
N THR A 260 -1.37 12.39 10.37
CA THR A 260 -2.17 11.50 11.23
C THR A 260 -1.88 10.02 10.96
N ARG A 261 -1.79 9.60 9.71
CA ARG A 261 -1.45 8.21 9.36
C ARG A 261 -0.09 7.79 9.92
N ARG A 262 0.92 8.67 9.82
CA ARG A 262 2.25 8.43 10.40
C ARG A 262 2.23 8.40 11.91
N HIS A 263 1.54 9.34 12.56
CA HIS A 263 1.46 9.43 14.01
C HIS A 263 0.74 8.25 14.66
N LEU A 264 -0.24 7.65 13.96
CA LEU A 264 -0.95 6.47 14.42
C LEU A 264 -0.25 5.14 14.09
N GLU A 265 0.82 5.18 13.29
CA GLU A 265 1.64 4.00 12.92
C GLU A 265 0.75 2.84 12.41
N LEU A 266 -0.11 3.13 11.43
CA LEU A 266 -1.13 2.18 10.98
C LEU A 266 -0.52 0.91 10.37
N ASP A 267 0.46 1.05 9.48
CA ASP A 267 1.10 -0.04 8.75
C ASP A 267 2.62 0.12 8.60
N THR A 268 3.13 1.29 8.96
CA THR A 268 4.55 1.61 8.93
C THR A 268 4.87 2.54 10.11
N ARG A 269 5.92 2.25 10.84
CA ARG A 269 6.42 3.09 11.93
C ARG A 269 7.21 4.28 11.39
N VAL A 270 7.47 5.25 12.25
CA VAL A 270 8.28 6.44 11.92
C VAL A 270 9.70 6.08 11.44
N ASP A 271 10.27 4.98 11.95
CA ASP A 271 11.59 4.44 11.55
C ASP A 271 11.55 3.59 10.25
N GLY A 272 10.37 3.42 9.63
CA GLY A 272 10.19 2.63 8.41
C GLY A 272 9.97 1.13 8.65
N ASP A 273 10.00 0.66 9.90
CA ASP A 273 9.67 -0.74 10.23
C ASP A 273 8.16 -0.97 10.12
N THR A 274 7.77 -2.12 9.58
CA THR A 274 6.36 -2.55 9.44
C THR A 274 5.90 -3.44 10.60
N ARG A 275 6.84 -3.92 11.40
CA ARG A 275 6.54 -4.68 12.62
C ARG A 275 6.05 -3.73 13.72
N ASN A 276 5.28 -4.24 14.65
CA ASN A 276 4.75 -3.47 15.78
C ASN A 276 3.92 -2.24 15.32
N THR A 277 3.14 -2.42 14.26
CA THR A 277 2.14 -1.49 13.75
C THR A 277 0.74 -2.02 14.02
N LEU A 278 -0.30 -1.20 13.81
CA LEU A 278 -1.67 -1.68 13.95
C LEU A 278 -1.98 -2.81 12.99
N LEU A 279 -1.58 -2.69 11.73
CA LEU A 279 -1.72 -3.76 10.74
C LEU A 279 -1.00 -5.03 11.18
N GLY A 280 0.23 -4.91 11.72
CA GLY A 280 0.99 -6.06 12.21
C GLY A 280 0.32 -6.83 13.35
N VAL A 281 -0.51 -6.18 14.17
CA VAL A 281 -1.33 -6.83 15.21
C VAL A 281 -2.59 -7.46 14.63
N LEU A 282 -3.22 -6.79 13.65
CA LEU A 282 -4.50 -7.21 13.07
C LEU A 282 -4.36 -8.32 12.03
N ASP A 283 -3.29 -8.30 11.23
CA ASP A 283 -3.18 -9.17 10.07
C ASP A 283 -2.89 -10.62 10.46
N SER A 284 -3.95 -11.31 10.80
CA SER A 284 -3.99 -12.77 10.92
C SER A 284 -4.69 -13.44 9.73
N THR A 285 -4.93 -12.69 8.63
CA THR A 285 -5.52 -13.26 7.41
C THR A 285 -4.66 -14.38 6.85
N VAL A 286 -5.32 -15.38 6.28
CA VAL A 286 -4.66 -16.59 5.77
C VAL A 286 -4.28 -16.40 4.30
N THR A 287 -5.08 -15.66 3.54
CA THR A 287 -4.88 -15.47 2.11
C THR A 287 -4.21 -14.14 1.77
N PRO A 288 -3.39 -14.04 0.71
CA PRO A 288 -2.84 -12.77 0.24
C PRO A 288 -3.92 -11.75 -0.10
N MET A 289 -5.02 -12.17 -0.73
CA MET A 289 -6.13 -11.31 -1.11
C MET A 289 -6.89 -10.75 0.10
N GLY A 290 -7.05 -11.53 1.18
CA GLY A 290 -7.58 -11.06 2.46
C GLY A 290 -6.67 -10.02 3.11
N GLY A 291 -5.34 -10.24 3.12
CA GLY A 291 -4.38 -9.28 3.64
C GLY A 291 -4.42 -7.93 2.91
N ARG A 292 -4.54 -7.95 1.56
CA ARG A 292 -4.73 -6.72 0.78
C ARG A 292 -6.04 -6.01 1.13
N LEU A 293 -7.13 -6.75 1.29
CA LEU A 293 -8.42 -6.18 1.67
C LEU A 293 -8.40 -5.56 3.07
N LEU A 294 -7.78 -6.23 4.05
CA LEU A 294 -7.61 -5.70 5.40
C LEU A 294 -6.83 -4.37 5.38
N ARG A 295 -5.74 -4.31 4.62
CA ARG A 295 -4.96 -3.08 4.44
C ARG A 295 -5.81 -1.96 3.83
N ARG A 296 -6.61 -2.25 2.81
CA ARG A 296 -7.56 -1.30 2.21
C ARG A 296 -8.57 -0.78 3.23
N TRP A 297 -9.14 -1.64 4.05
CA TRP A 297 -10.09 -1.23 5.10
C TRP A 297 -9.43 -0.36 6.16
N LEU A 298 -8.22 -0.70 6.59
CA LEU A 298 -7.46 0.08 7.57
C LEU A 298 -7.17 1.50 7.07
N HIS A 299 -6.85 1.65 5.79
CA HIS A 299 -6.59 2.95 5.19
C HIS A 299 -7.83 3.75 4.80
N ARG A 300 -9.00 3.11 4.77
CA ARG A 300 -10.30 3.75 4.48
C ARG A 300 -11.39 3.29 5.48
N PRO A 301 -11.27 3.67 6.76
CA PRO A 301 -12.30 3.34 7.76
C PRO A 301 -13.62 4.01 7.39
N LEU A 302 -14.71 3.24 7.41
CA LEU A 302 -16.01 3.68 6.91
C LEU A 302 -16.77 4.50 7.97
N ARG A 303 -17.67 5.36 7.49
CA ARG A 303 -18.67 6.09 8.31
C ARG A 303 -20.07 5.51 8.17
N LEU A 304 -20.27 4.60 7.24
CA LEU A 304 -21.55 3.95 6.94
C LEU A 304 -21.91 2.97 8.08
N ARG A 305 -22.68 3.45 9.06
CA ARG A 305 -23.05 2.69 10.25
C ARG A 305 -23.67 1.33 9.93
N GLU A 306 -24.55 1.27 8.94
CA GLU A 306 -25.22 0.03 8.55
C GLU A 306 -24.23 -1.06 8.11
N VAL A 307 -23.23 -0.70 7.30
CA VAL A 307 -22.18 -1.62 6.84
C VAL A 307 -21.34 -2.10 8.02
N LEU A 308 -20.98 -1.19 8.92
CA LEU A 308 -20.14 -1.52 10.09
C LEU A 308 -20.88 -2.43 11.07
N VAL A 309 -22.15 -2.15 11.37
CA VAL A 309 -22.98 -3.00 12.24
C VAL A 309 -23.11 -4.41 11.67
N GLN A 310 -23.28 -4.53 10.34
CA GLN A 310 -23.32 -5.85 9.69
C GLN A 310 -21.97 -6.59 9.79
N ARG A 311 -20.84 -5.89 9.70
CA ARG A 311 -19.51 -6.50 9.89
C ARG A 311 -19.33 -6.95 11.35
N HIS A 312 -19.63 -6.10 12.32
CA HIS A 312 -19.54 -6.45 13.74
C HIS A 312 -20.44 -7.64 14.09
N HIS A 313 -21.67 -7.68 13.55
CA HIS A 313 -22.56 -8.81 13.73
C HIS A 313 -22.02 -10.09 13.09
N ALA A 314 -21.40 -9.99 11.89
CA ALA A 314 -20.77 -11.13 11.24
C ALA A 314 -19.61 -11.69 12.07
N VAL A 315 -18.76 -10.81 12.61
CA VAL A 315 -17.65 -11.20 13.50
C VAL A 315 -18.18 -11.92 14.75
N GLY A 316 -19.22 -11.35 15.40
CA GLY A 316 -19.86 -11.98 16.57
C GLY A 316 -20.44 -13.34 16.24
N THR A 317 -21.16 -13.47 15.11
CA THR A 317 -21.72 -14.74 14.68
C THR A 317 -20.64 -15.81 14.44
N LEU A 318 -19.50 -15.43 13.85
CA LEU A 318 -18.36 -16.36 13.66
C LEU A 318 -17.78 -16.83 15.00
N ILE A 319 -17.65 -15.93 15.98
CA ILE A 319 -17.16 -16.24 17.34
C ILE A 319 -18.15 -17.18 18.07
N ASP A 320 -19.44 -16.83 18.08
CA ASP A 320 -20.46 -17.58 18.81
C ASP A 320 -20.59 -19.02 18.32
N HIS A 321 -20.36 -19.28 17.06
CA HIS A 321 -20.41 -20.59 16.45
C HIS A 321 -19.04 -21.29 16.36
N GLY A 322 -17.94 -20.61 16.68
CA GLY A 322 -16.56 -21.13 16.53
C GLY A 322 -16.16 -21.43 15.10
N THR A 323 -16.82 -20.84 14.12
CA THR A 323 -16.66 -21.14 12.69
C THR A 323 -15.44 -20.46 12.06
N ASP A 324 -14.91 -19.42 12.69
CA ASP A 324 -13.72 -18.69 12.23
C ASP A 324 -12.49 -19.61 12.07
N ALA A 325 -12.26 -20.52 13.01
CA ALA A 325 -11.13 -21.45 12.95
C ALA A 325 -11.26 -22.42 11.75
N ASP A 326 -12.45 -22.98 11.52
CA ASP A 326 -12.69 -23.91 10.41
C ASP A 326 -12.55 -23.25 9.04
N ILE A 327 -13.04 -21.99 8.92
CA ILE A 327 -12.87 -21.18 7.70
C ILE A 327 -11.39 -20.90 7.45
N ARG A 328 -10.65 -20.50 8.46
CA ARG A 328 -9.21 -20.20 8.35
C ARG A 328 -8.41 -21.44 7.98
N ASP A 329 -8.76 -22.61 8.52
CA ASP A 329 -8.11 -23.87 8.17
C ASP A 329 -8.39 -24.26 6.71
N ALA A 330 -9.62 -24.10 6.23
CA ALA A 330 -9.95 -24.31 4.82
C ALA A 330 -9.16 -23.35 3.91
N PHE A 331 -8.98 -22.09 4.33
CA PHE A 331 -8.30 -21.06 3.54
C PHE A 331 -6.77 -21.24 3.44
N ARG A 332 -6.14 -22.07 4.27
CA ARG A 332 -4.71 -22.39 4.13
C ARG A 332 -4.34 -23.04 2.79
N ALA A 333 -5.29 -23.71 2.17
CA ALA A 333 -5.11 -24.29 0.84
C ALA A 333 -5.58 -23.37 -0.29
N LEU A 334 -6.14 -22.20 0.04
CA LEU A 334 -6.67 -21.25 -0.92
C LEU A 334 -5.55 -20.32 -1.42
N GLY A 335 -5.32 -20.32 -2.72
CA GLY A 335 -4.37 -19.42 -3.36
C GLY A 335 -4.94 -18.02 -3.62
N ASP A 336 -4.15 -17.18 -4.26
CA ASP A 336 -4.52 -15.83 -4.65
C ASP A 336 -5.42 -15.82 -5.89
N LEU A 337 -6.71 -16.12 -5.70
CA LEU A 337 -7.67 -16.20 -6.80
C LEU A 337 -7.88 -14.86 -7.50
N GLU A 338 -7.82 -13.73 -6.78
CA GLU A 338 -7.96 -12.38 -7.35
C GLU A 338 -6.93 -12.15 -8.47
N ARG A 339 -5.66 -12.41 -8.20
CA ARG A 339 -4.58 -12.24 -9.18
C ARG A 339 -4.54 -13.33 -10.24
N ILE A 340 -4.90 -14.56 -9.90
CA ILE A 340 -5.02 -15.66 -10.86
C ILE A 340 -6.07 -15.34 -11.92
N LEU A 341 -7.24 -14.88 -11.53
CA LEU A 341 -8.31 -14.52 -12.46
C LEU A 341 -7.93 -13.37 -13.39
N THR A 342 -7.14 -12.42 -12.91
CA THR A 342 -6.56 -11.39 -13.77
C THR A 342 -5.60 -11.97 -14.80
N ARG A 343 -4.69 -12.89 -14.41
CA ARG A 343 -3.79 -13.56 -15.36
C ARG A 343 -4.54 -14.43 -16.37
N VAL A 344 -5.63 -15.09 -15.95
CA VAL A 344 -6.52 -15.81 -16.88
C VAL A 344 -7.13 -14.85 -17.91
N ALA A 345 -7.66 -13.72 -17.46
CA ALA A 345 -8.24 -12.70 -18.33
C ALA A 345 -7.23 -12.11 -19.32
N LEU A 346 -6.00 -11.87 -18.85
CA LEU A 346 -4.87 -11.38 -19.67
C LEU A 346 -4.21 -12.47 -20.51
N ARG A 347 -4.70 -13.71 -20.46
CA ARG A 347 -4.12 -14.90 -21.15
C ARG A 347 -2.64 -15.14 -20.79
N SER A 348 -2.21 -14.67 -19.63
CA SER A 348 -0.86 -14.81 -19.08
C SER A 348 -0.78 -15.82 -17.93
N ALA A 349 -1.89 -16.50 -17.62
CA ALA A 349 -1.93 -17.54 -16.60
C ALA A 349 -0.90 -18.65 -16.89
N ARG A 350 -0.31 -19.16 -15.83
CA ARG A 350 0.64 -20.28 -15.88
C ARG A 350 -0.09 -21.59 -15.58
N PRO A 351 0.47 -22.76 -15.94
CA PRO A 351 -0.18 -24.04 -15.66
C PRO A 351 -0.57 -24.23 -14.18
N ARG A 352 0.24 -23.77 -13.25
CA ARG A 352 -0.04 -23.83 -11.82
C ARG A 352 -1.18 -22.93 -11.36
N ASP A 353 -1.44 -21.83 -12.06
CA ASP A 353 -2.61 -20.99 -11.75
C ASP A 353 -3.91 -21.77 -11.91
N PHE A 354 -4.00 -22.66 -12.92
CA PHE A 354 -5.18 -23.52 -13.10
C PHE A 354 -5.31 -24.57 -12.02
N SER A 355 -4.22 -25.18 -11.56
CA SER A 355 -4.30 -26.13 -10.46
C SER A 355 -4.69 -25.42 -9.16
N THR A 356 -4.14 -24.23 -8.88
CA THR A 356 -4.52 -23.44 -7.71
C THR A 356 -5.99 -23.00 -7.77
N LEU A 357 -6.47 -22.57 -8.95
CA LEU A 357 -7.88 -22.23 -9.15
C LEU A 357 -8.78 -23.45 -8.97
N ARG A 358 -8.42 -24.61 -9.55
CA ARG A 358 -9.12 -25.90 -9.36
C ARG A 358 -9.25 -26.25 -7.87
N ASP A 359 -8.13 -26.20 -7.15
CA ASP A 359 -8.07 -26.60 -5.74
C ASP A 359 -8.85 -25.61 -4.87
N GLY A 360 -8.80 -24.30 -5.19
CA GLY A 360 -9.61 -23.27 -4.54
C GLY A 360 -11.11 -23.45 -4.76
N LEU A 361 -11.54 -23.75 -6.00
CA LEU A 361 -12.94 -24.02 -6.28
C LEU A 361 -13.46 -25.31 -5.64
N ALA A 362 -12.60 -26.31 -5.45
CA ALA A 362 -12.95 -27.54 -4.76
C ALA A 362 -13.25 -27.35 -3.27
N LEU A 363 -12.78 -26.23 -2.64
CA LEU A 363 -13.08 -25.88 -1.25
C LEU A 363 -14.44 -25.20 -1.08
N LEU A 364 -15.03 -24.63 -2.13
CA LEU A 364 -16.26 -23.86 -2.03
C LEU A 364 -17.44 -24.60 -1.38
N PRO A 365 -17.72 -25.89 -1.69
CA PRO A 365 -18.78 -26.62 -1.02
C PRO A 365 -18.60 -26.70 0.50
N GLN A 366 -17.36 -26.89 0.98
CA GLN A 366 -17.02 -26.89 2.41
C GLN A 366 -17.29 -25.53 3.03
N VAL A 367 -16.77 -24.44 2.42
CA VAL A 367 -16.96 -23.07 2.91
C VAL A 367 -18.45 -22.71 2.95
N ARG A 368 -19.20 -23.04 1.90
CA ARG A 368 -20.65 -22.82 1.85
C ARG A 368 -21.38 -23.60 2.95
N ALA A 369 -21.00 -24.84 3.23
CA ALA A 369 -21.57 -25.64 4.31
C ALA A 369 -21.32 -25.02 5.69
N LEU A 370 -20.17 -24.39 5.93
CA LEU A 370 -19.84 -23.67 7.16
C LEU A 370 -20.71 -22.42 7.33
N LEU A 371 -21.00 -21.69 6.24
CA LEU A 371 -21.77 -20.44 6.28
C LEU A 371 -23.29 -20.67 6.31
N ALA A 372 -23.79 -21.76 5.74
CA ALA A 372 -25.23 -22.02 5.58
C ALA A 372 -26.04 -21.93 6.88
N PRO A 373 -25.57 -22.41 8.05
CA PRO A 373 -26.33 -22.34 9.30
C PRO A 373 -26.24 -20.98 10.00
N LEU A 374 -25.38 -20.05 9.56
CA LEU A 374 -25.09 -18.80 10.26
C LEU A 374 -26.14 -17.73 9.94
N ASP A 375 -26.81 -17.22 10.97
CA ASP A 375 -27.81 -16.16 10.86
C ASP A 375 -27.18 -14.77 10.99
N SER A 376 -26.53 -14.34 9.91
CA SER A 376 -25.95 -12.99 9.79
C SER A 376 -26.19 -12.44 8.40
N PRO A 377 -26.80 -11.23 8.26
CA PRO A 377 -27.10 -10.64 6.96
C PRO A 377 -25.88 -10.53 6.04
N ARG A 378 -24.71 -10.13 6.60
CA ARG A 378 -23.48 -10.04 5.79
C ARG A 378 -22.96 -11.41 5.38
N LEU A 379 -22.93 -12.38 6.29
CA LEU A 379 -22.48 -13.74 5.96
C LEU A 379 -23.40 -14.42 4.93
N GLN A 380 -24.70 -14.19 5.01
CA GLN A 380 -25.65 -14.67 4.00
C GLN A 380 -25.45 -14.00 2.63
N THR A 381 -25.12 -12.69 2.62
CA THR A 381 -24.72 -12.02 1.37
C THR A 381 -23.46 -12.64 0.78
N LEU A 382 -22.43 -12.85 1.60
CA LEU A 382 -21.18 -13.50 1.16
C LEU A 382 -21.43 -14.94 0.67
N PHE A 383 -22.30 -15.70 1.35
CA PHE A 383 -22.73 -17.02 0.90
C PHE A 383 -23.35 -16.98 -0.51
N ALA A 384 -24.18 -15.99 -0.81
CA ALA A 384 -24.76 -15.81 -2.13
C ALA A 384 -23.70 -15.39 -3.17
N GLU A 385 -22.78 -14.50 -2.80
CA GLU A 385 -21.70 -14.01 -3.66
C GLU A 385 -20.65 -15.08 -3.97
N LEU A 386 -20.43 -16.05 -3.09
CA LEU A 386 -19.59 -17.23 -3.36
C LEU A 386 -20.08 -17.99 -4.59
N GLY A 387 -21.37 -18.02 -4.83
CA GLY A 387 -21.99 -18.66 -6.00
C GLY A 387 -21.79 -20.18 -6.05
N GLU A 388 -22.16 -20.76 -7.17
CA GLU A 388 -21.92 -22.16 -7.53
C GLU A 388 -21.04 -22.20 -8.79
N HIS A 389 -19.89 -22.84 -8.71
CA HIS A 389 -18.92 -22.92 -9.79
C HIS A 389 -18.58 -24.35 -10.18
N ASP A 390 -19.52 -25.28 -9.96
CA ASP A 390 -19.33 -26.72 -10.16
C ASP A 390 -18.90 -27.08 -11.59
N ALA A 391 -19.50 -26.43 -12.59
CA ALA A 391 -19.11 -26.65 -13.99
C ALA A 391 -17.64 -26.28 -14.25
N THR A 392 -17.19 -25.16 -13.70
CA THR A 392 -15.80 -24.69 -13.83
C THR A 392 -14.84 -25.57 -13.02
N ALA A 393 -15.22 -25.93 -11.81
CA ALA A 393 -14.45 -26.86 -10.96
C ALA A 393 -14.27 -28.22 -11.64
N HIS A 394 -15.34 -28.75 -12.22
CA HIS A 394 -15.34 -30.03 -12.95
C HIS A 394 -14.47 -29.95 -14.21
N LEU A 395 -14.58 -28.87 -14.98
CA LEU A 395 -13.73 -28.64 -16.16
C LEU A 395 -12.25 -28.65 -15.78
N LEU A 396 -11.87 -27.89 -14.76
CA LEU A 396 -10.47 -27.83 -14.33
C LEU A 396 -9.98 -29.16 -13.73
N ALA A 397 -10.81 -29.85 -12.96
CA ALA A 397 -10.49 -31.16 -12.39
C ALA A 397 -10.28 -32.23 -13.46
N SER A 398 -11.06 -32.20 -14.56
CA SER A 398 -10.92 -33.14 -15.66
C SER A 398 -9.77 -32.79 -16.62
N ALA A 399 -9.51 -31.52 -16.84
CA ALA A 399 -8.60 -31.05 -17.87
C ALA A 399 -7.15 -30.85 -17.39
N VAL A 400 -6.96 -30.44 -16.13
CA VAL A 400 -5.64 -30.04 -15.61
C VAL A 400 -5.00 -31.17 -14.82
N ALA A 401 -3.74 -31.50 -15.12
CA ALA A 401 -2.97 -32.47 -14.39
C ALA A 401 -2.92 -32.13 -12.90
N GLU A 402 -2.81 -33.13 -12.02
CA GLU A 402 -2.75 -32.95 -10.57
C GLU A 402 -1.61 -32.01 -10.16
N GLN A 403 -0.44 -32.24 -10.73
CA GLN A 403 0.76 -31.42 -10.53
C GLN A 403 1.31 -30.94 -11.88
N PRO A 404 0.78 -29.85 -12.44
CA PRO A 404 1.23 -29.37 -13.72
C PRO A 404 2.63 -28.77 -13.64
N PRO A 405 3.40 -28.84 -14.76
CA PRO A 405 4.74 -28.26 -14.83
C PRO A 405 4.68 -26.71 -14.68
N LEU A 406 5.84 -26.10 -14.47
CA LEU A 406 5.94 -24.62 -14.37
C LEU A 406 5.62 -23.92 -15.69
N LYS A 407 5.99 -24.54 -16.81
CA LYS A 407 5.84 -23.94 -18.15
C LYS A 407 5.05 -24.85 -19.06
N LEU A 408 4.21 -24.27 -19.89
CA LEU A 408 3.45 -25.01 -20.91
C LEU A 408 4.38 -25.71 -21.92
N SER A 409 5.56 -25.15 -22.21
CA SER A 409 6.57 -25.73 -23.10
C SER A 409 7.15 -27.05 -22.61
N ASP A 410 7.01 -27.35 -21.31
CA ASP A 410 7.56 -28.58 -20.74
C ASP A 410 6.68 -29.79 -21.05
N GLY A 411 5.39 -29.55 -21.39
CA GLY A 411 4.37 -30.57 -21.61
C GLY A 411 3.87 -31.21 -20.32
N GLY A 412 2.72 -31.86 -20.34
CA GLY A 412 2.15 -32.55 -19.18
C GLY A 412 1.20 -31.69 -18.35
N VAL A 413 0.70 -30.58 -18.90
CA VAL A 413 -0.28 -29.70 -18.27
C VAL A 413 -1.69 -30.27 -18.29
N ILE A 414 -2.09 -30.87 -19.43
CA ILE A 414 -3.42 -31.46 -19.60
C ILE A 414 -3.42 -32.88 -19.00
N ALA A 415 -4.46 -33.17 -18.24
CA ALA A 415 -4.63 -34.50 -17.60
C ALA A 415 -4.76 -35.63 -18.61
N THR A 416 -4.27 -36.80 -18.25
CA THR A 416 -4.48 -38.03 -19.05
C THR A 416 -5.97 -38.38 -19.04
N GLY A 417 -6.52 -38.75 -20.19
CA GLY A 417 -7.94 -39.05 -20.35
C GLY A 417 -8.82 -37.86 -20.73
N TYR A 418 -8.29 -36.64 -20.75
CA TYR A 418 -9.06 -35.47 -21.17
C TYR A 418 -9.21 -35.37 -22.70
N ASP A 419 -8.14 -35.67 -23.45
CA ASP A 419 -8.15 -35.61 -24.92
C ASP A 419 -7.49 -36.88 -25.50
N ALA A 420 -8.27 -37.67 -26.24
CA ALA A 420 -7.81 -38.93 -26.78
C ALA A 420 -6.65 -38.80 -27.80
N GLU A 421 -6.64 -37.71 -28.61
CA GLU A 421 -5.56 -37.46 -29.56
C GLU A 421 -4.25 -37.09 -28.81
N LEU A 422 -4.32 -36.30 -27.79
CA LEU A 422 -3.16 -35.98 -26.96
C LEU A 422 -2.58 -37.23 -26.28
N ASP A 423 -3.44 -38.06 -25.74
CA ASP A 423 -3.03 -39.31 -25.06
C ASP A 423 -2.37 -40.29 -26.02
N GLU A 424 -2.87 -40.37 -27.25
CA GLU A 424 -2.23 -41.19 -28.31
C GLU A 424 -0.83 -40.63 -28.69
N LEU A 425 -0.73 -39.31 -28.87
CA LEU A 425 0.56 -38.69 -29.19
C LEU A 425 1.59 -38.85 -28.07
N ARG A 426 1.14 -38.74 -26.80
CA ARG A 426 2.00 -39.00 -25.63
C ARG A 426 2.45 -40.44 -25.55
N ARG A 427 1.54 -41.39 -25.79
CA ARG A 427 1.85 -42.82 -25.80
C ARG A 427 2.90 -43.14 -26.86
N LEU A 428 2.78 -42.57 -28.07
CA LEU A 428 3.77 -42.72 -29.15
C LEU A 428 5.14 -42.19 -28.74
N SER A 429 5.15 -41.07 -28.01
CA SER A 429 6.39 -40.47 -27.49
C SER A 429 7.01 -41.26 -26.33
N THR A 430 6.22 -41.82 -25.45
CA THR A 430 6.70 -42.58 -24.27
C THR A 430 7.16 -44.00 -24.61
N ASN A 431 6.52 -44.68 -25.57
CA ASN A 431 6.94 -46.00 -26.05
C ASN A 431 8.29 -45.96 -26.79
N ALA A 432 8.82 -44.74 -27.00
CA ALA A 432 10.15 -44.53 -27.56
C ALA A 432 11.26 -45.17 -26.73
N ASP A 433 11.20 -45.12 -25.44
CA ASP A 433 12.23 -45.64 -24.55
C ASP A 433 12.24 -47.17 -24.58
N GLN A 434 11.07 -47.81 -24.63
CA GLN A 434 10.97 -49.22 -24.72
C GLN A 434 11.45 -49.74 -26.08
N PHE A 435 11.06 -49.07 -27.18
CA PHE A 435 11.56 -49.40 -28.50
C PHE A 435 13.09 -49.29 -28.62
N LEU A 436 13.70 -48.29 -27.99
CA LEU A 436 15.15 -48.12 -27.97
C LEU A 436 15.86 -49.24 -27.20
N ILE A 437 15.29 -49.67 -26.08
CA ILE A 437 15.80 -50.79 -25.29
C ILE A 437 15.71 -52.11 -26.10
N ASP A 438 14.55 -52.33 -26.72
CA ASP A 438 14.33 -53.52 -27.56
C ASP A 438 15.24 -53.50 -28.81
N LEU A 439 15.41 -52.33 -29.42
CA LEU A 439 16.34 -52.12 -30.53
C LEU A 439 17.80 -52.37 -30.11
N GLU A 440 18.23 -51.82 -29.00
CA GLU A 440 19.56 -52.00 -28.44
C GLU A 440 19.86 -53.49 -28.19
N GLN A 441 18.94 -54.19 -27.58
CA GLN A 441 19.09 -55.63 -27.35
C GLN A 441 19.16 -56.43 -28.66
N ARG A 442 18.24 -56.18 -29.56
CA ARG A 442 18.17 -56.87 -30.86
C ARG A 442 19.46 -56.58 -31.71
N GLU A 443 19.93 -55.35 -31.74
CA GLU A 443 21.09 -54.93 -32.49
C GLU A 443 22.41 -55.49 -31.85
N ARG A 444 22.46 -55.62 -30.52
CA ARG A 444 23.55 -56.33 -29.83
C ARG A 444 23.61 -57.81 -30.18
N GLU A 445 22.45 -58.49 -30.24
CA GLU A 445 22.34 -59.90 -30.56
C GLU A 445 22.71 -60.15 -32.03
N SER A 446 22.22 -59.32 -32.97
CA SER A 446 22.44 -59.46 -34.41
C SER A 446 23.87 -59.10 -34.85
N SER A 447 24.45 -58.06 -34.24
CA SER A 447 25.81 -57.59 -34.57
C SER A 447 26.93 -58.33 -33.81
N GLY A 448 26.58 -59.01 -32.69
CA GLY A 448 27.57 -59.59 -31.80
C GLY A 448 28.43 -58.55 -31.04
N ILE A 449 28.02 -57.30 -30.99
CA ILE A 449 28.75 -56.20 -30.36
C ILE A 449 28.12 -55.90 -28.98
N GLY A 450 28.63 -56.55 -27.93
CA GLY A 450 28.11 -56.40 -26.58
C GLY A 450 28.20 -54.97 -25.96
N THR A 451 29.05 -54.11 -26.52
CA THR A 451 29.22 -52.74 -26.03
C THR A 451 28.37 -51.72 -26.81
N LEU A 452 27.55 -52.17 -27.76
CA LEU A 452 26.66 -51.34 -28.53
C LEU A 452 25.64 -50.68 -27.58
N LYS A 453 25.44 -49.35 -27.77
CA LYS A 453 24.43 -48.55 -27.03
C LYS A 453 23.62 -47.75 -28.02
N VAL A 454 22.31 -47.69 -27.76
CA VAL A 454 21.44 -46.76 -28.47
C VAL A 454 21.26 -45.53 -27.59
N GLY A 455 21.41 -44.34 -28.13
CA GLY A 455 21.32 -43.09 -27.38
C GLY A 455 20.73 -41.94 -28.21
N TYR A 456 20.44 -40.83 -27.52
CA TYR A 456 19.91 -39.59 -28.12
C TYR A 456 20.80 -38.42 -27.80
N ASN A 457 20.99 -37.55 -28.79
CA ASN A 457 21.71 -36.28 -28.64
C ASN A 457 20.90 -35.17 -29.33
N ARG A 458 20.70 -34.04 -28.65
CA ARG A 458 19.92 -32.89 -29.17
C ARG A 458 20.39 -32.34 -30.52
N VAL A 459 21.69 -32.47 -30.83
CA VAL A 459 22.27 -31.94 -32.06
C VAL A 459 22.22 -32.96 -33.21
N HIS A 460 22.36 -34.25 -32.87
CA HIS A 460 22.52 -35.33 -33.85
C HIS A 460 21.38 -36.37 -33.84
N GLY A 461 20.34 -36.19 -32.99
CA GLY A 461 19.20 -37.11 -32.85
C GLY A 461 19.59 -38.45 -32.26
N TYR A 462 18.84 -39.50 -32.61
CA TYR A 462 19.10 -40.86 -32.14
C TYR A 462 20.27 -41.47 -32.90
N TYR A 463 21.09 -42.29 -32.21
CA TYR A 463 22.26 -42.95 -32.75
C TYR A 463 22.54 -44.30 -32.05
N ILE A 464 23.20 -45.16 -32.78
CA ILE A 464 23.81 -46.38 -32.27
C ILE A 464 25.31 -46.08 -32.05
N GLU A 465 25.79 -46.18 -30.84
CA GLU A 465 27.19 -45.94 -30.48
C GLU A 465 27.94 -47.23 -30.32
N ILE A 466 29.03 -47.38 -31.04
CA ILE A 466 29.93 -48.52 -31.01
C ILE A 466 31.33 -48.02 -30.63
N SER A 467 32.00 -48.73 -29.69
CA SER A 467 33.39 -48.45 -29.35
C SER A 467 34.33 -48.55 -30.57
N LYS A 468 35.30 -47.64 -30.69
CA LYS A 468 36.19 -47.62 -31.84
C LYS A 468 36.94 -48.93 -32.12
N GLY A 469 37.23 -49.70 -31.06
CA GLY A 469 37.85 -51.01 -31.21
C GLY A 469 36.96 -52.11 -31.78
N GLN A 470 35.65 -51.88 -31.93
CA GLN A 470 34.68 -52.81 -32.54
C GLN A 470 33.98 -52.22 -33.76
N ALA A 471 34.40 -51.04 -34.22
CA ALA A 471 33.78 -50.34 -35.36
C ALA A 471 33.85 -51.15 -36.67
N ASP A 472 34.87 -51.95 -36.88
CA ASP A 472 35.03 -52.84 -38.05
C ASP A 472 33.98 -53.98 -38.07
N LYS A 473 33.29 -54.26 -36.96
CA LYS A 473 32.20 -55.21 -36.90
C LYS A 473 30.82 -54.61 -37.16
N ALA A 474 30.77 -53.30 -37.43
CA ALA A 474 29.50 -52.64 -37.68
C ALA A 474 28.85 -53.23 -38.95
N PRO A 475 27.54 -53.64 -38.90
CA PRO A 475 26.83 -54.17 -40.06
C PRO A 475 26.81 -53.18 -41.24
N LEU A 476 26.81 -53.70 -42.44
CA LEU A 476 26.86 -52.91 -43.69
C LEU A 476 25.68 -51.93 -43.85
N HIS A 477 24.55 -52.19 -43.20
CA HIS A 477 23.39 -51.33 -43.27
C HIS A 477 23.44 -50.17 -42.29
N TYR A 478 24.50 -50.05 -41.45
CA TYR A 478 24.71 -48.93 -40.58
C TYR A 478 25.32 -47.76 -41.37
N SER A 479 24.66 -46.65 -41.39
CA SER A 479 25.21 -45.38 -41.94
C SER A 479 25.91 -44.61 -40.84
N ARG A 480 27.23 -44.29 -41.05
CA ARG A 480 28.01 -43.56 -40.09
C ARG A 480 27.52 -42.09 -40.00
N ARG A 481 27.20 -41.63 -38.80
CA ARG A 481 26.71 -40.29 -38.54
C ARG A 481 27.78 -39.37 -37.91
N GLN A 482 28.62 -39.93 -37.03
CA GLN A 482 29.66 -39.14 -36.35
C GLN A 482 30.80 -40.05 -35.87
N THR A 483 32.04 -39.54 -35.93
CA THR A 483 33.24 -40.15 -35.37
C THR A 483 33.68 -39.38 -34.12
N LEU A 484 33.79 -40.05 -33.00
CA LEU A 484 34.29 -39.53 -31.73
C LEU A 484 35.69 -40.06 -31.45
N THR A 485 36.38 -39.58 -30.45
CA THR A 485 37.72 -39.98 -30.04
C THR A 485 37.74 -41.51 -29.68
N ASN A 486 36.73 -42.02 -28.98
CA ASN A 486 36.69 -43.37 -28.46
C ASN A 486 35.52 -44.23 -29.00
N ALA A 487 34.63 -43.67 -29.80
CA ALA A 487 33.47 -44.36 -30.35
C ALA A 487 33.09 -43.82 -31.73
N GLU A 488 32.28 -44.58 -32.45
CA GLU A 488 31.62 -44.16 -33.68
C GLU A 488 30.12 -44.27 -33.52
N ARG A 489 29.41 -43.30 -34.11
CA ARG A 489 27.95 -43.22 -34.06
C ARG A 489 27.37 -43.50 -35.44
N TYR A 490 26.40 -44.36 -35.44
CA TYR A 490 25.71 -44.84 -36.63
C TYR A 490 24.20 -44.58 -36.53
N ILE A 491 23.54 -44.63 -37.65
CA ILE A 491 22.07 -44.62 -37.77
C ILE A 491 21.67 -45.72 -38.75
N THR A 492 20.53 -46.35 -38.44
CA THR A 492 19.84 -47.27 -39.35
C THR A 492 18.62 -46.62 -39.94
N GLU A 493 18.10 -47.13 -41.05
CA GLU A 493 16.88 -46.64 -41.67
C GLU A 493 15.65 -46.81 -40.74
N GLU A 494 15.64 -47.88 -39.97
CA GLU A 494 14.63 -48.13 -38.94
C GLU A 494 14.69 -47.08 -37.83
N LEU A 495 15.90 -46.83 -37.31
CA LEU A 495 16.10 -45.81 -36.26
C LEU A 495 15.78 -44.39 -36.74
N LYS A 496 16.07 -44.10 -38.01
CA LYS A 496 15.73 -42.82 -38.64
C LYS A 496 14.22 -42.65 -38.80
N SER A 497 13.53 -43.68 -39.32
CA SER A 497 12.06 -43.67 -39.44
C SER A 497 11.37 -43.55 -38.06
N PHE A 498 11.93 -44.17 -37.06
CA PHE A 498 11.47 -44.06 -35.67
C PHE A 498 11.72 -42.65 -35.12
N GLU A 499 12.91 -42.09 -35.33
CA GLU A 499 13.26 -40.70 -34.99
C GLU A 499 12.23 -39.69 -35.55
N ASP A 500 11.95 -39.78 -36.83
CA ASP A 500 10.99 -38.88 -37.48
C ASP A 500 9.57 -39.02 -36.89
N LYS A 501 9.12 -40.23 -36.55
CA LYS A 501 7.82 -40.47 -35.94
C LYS A 501 7.73 -39.92 -34.51
N VAL A 502 8.76 -40.15 -33.68
CA VAL A 502 8.78 -39.76 -32.28
C VAL A 502 8.90 -38.22 -32.13
N LEU A 503 9.80 -37.58 -32.87
CA LEU A 503 9.96 -36.14 -32.87
C LEU A 503 8.70 -35.46 -33.33
N SER A 504 8.10 -35.94 -34.46
CA SER A 504 6.82 -35.41 -34.94
C SER A 504 5.69 -35.63 -33.93
N ALA A 505 5.61 -36.77 -33.25
CA ALA A 505 4.59 -37.02 -32.22
C ALA A 505 4.75 -36.06 -31.00
N ARG A 506 6.00 -35.81 -30.58
CA ARG A 506 6.29 -34.89 -29.49
C ARG A 506 5.92 -33.43 -29.82
N GLU A 507 6.30 -32.95 -30.99
CA GLU A 507 5.95 -31.59 -31.43
C GLU A 507 4.43 -31.43 -31.58
N ARG A 508 3.75 -32.42 -32.15
CA ARG A 508 2.28 -32.44 -32.27
C ARG A 508 1.61 -32.50 -30.90
N SER A 509 2.18 -33.29 -29.98
CA SER A 509 1.67 -33.37 -28.61
C SER A 509 1.73 -31.98 -27.91
N LEU A 510 2.86 -31.26 -27.99
CA LEU A 510 2.99 -29.93 -27.40
C LEU A 510 2.06 -28.92 -28.08
N SER A 511 1.92 -29.01 -29.41
CA SER A 511 0.98 -28.12 -30.14
C SER A 511 -0.47 -28.39 -29.80
N ARG A 512 -0.85 -29.66 -29.63
CA ARG A 512 -2.22 -30.05 -29.17
C ARG A 512 -2.48 -29.60 -27.76
N GLU A 513 -1.52 -29.80 -26.87
CA GLU A 513 -1.61 -29.36 -25.48
C GLU A 513 -1.77 -27.83 -25.38
N LYS A 514 -1.04 -27.08 -26.17
CA LYS A 514 -1.19 -25.63 -26.28
C LYS A 514 -2.60 -25.22 -26.74
N LEU A 515 -3.14 -25.89 -27.74
CA LEU A 515 -4.50 -25.64 -28.23
C LEU A 515 -5.55 -25.89 -27.14
N LEU A 516 -5.43 -27.00 -26.42
CA LEU A 516 -6.33 -27.33 -25.31
C LEU A 516 -6.21 -26.33 -24.17
N TYR A 517 -4.98 -25.90 -23.85
CA TYR A 517 -4.73 -24.87 -22.84
C TYR A 517 -5.37 -23.51 -23.22
N GLU A 518 -5.26 -23.10 -24.46
CA GLU A 518 -5.94 -21.91 -24.98
C GLU A 518 -7.46 -22.04 -24.90
N GLY A 519 -8.00 -23.23 -25.19
CA GLY A 519 -9.41 -23.54 -25.01
C GLY A 519 -9.91 -23.43 -23.57
N LEU A 520 -9.06 -23.82 -22.59
CA LEU A 520 -9.38 -23.61 -21.17
C LEU A 520 -9.43 -22.14 -20.79
N LEU A 521 -8.49 -21.32 -21.31
CA LEU A 521 -8.51 -19.87 -21.10
C LEU A 521 -9.81 -19.23 -21.65
N ASP A 522 -10.24 -19.67 -22.83
CA ASP A 522 -11.48 -19.18 -23.45
C ASP A 522 -12.72 -19.58 -22.63
N ALA A 523 -12.78 -20.84 -22.16
CA ALA A 523 -13.89 -21.32 -21.33
C ALA A 523 -13.99 -20.54 -20.00
N LEU A 524 -12.86 -20.29 -19.35
CA LEU A 524 -12.79 -19.51 -18.11
C LEU A 524 -13.15 -18.03 -18.35
N GLY A 525 -12.84 -17.49 -19.54
CA GLY A 525 -13.19 -16.12 -19.92
C GLY A 525 -14.67 -15.83 -19.79
N GLY A 526 -15.54 -16.81 -20.07
CA GLY A 526 -17.00 -16.68 -19.93
C GLY A 526 -17.51 -16.67 -18.49
N THR A 527 -16.72 -17.12 -17.51
CA THR A 527 -17.11 -17.26 -16.09
C THR A 527 -16.42 -16.24 -15.17
N LEU A 528 -15.56 -15.38 -15.71
CA LEU A 528 -14.70 -14.48 -14.95
C LEU A 528 -15.46 -13.57 -13.97
N GLU A 529 -16.61 -13.04 -14.34
CA GLU A 529 -17.35 -12.12 -13.47
C GLU A 529 -17.86 -12.82 -12.20
N GLY A 530 -18.41 -14.03 -12.35
CA GLY A 530 -18.84 -14.84 -11.20
C GLY A 530 -17.67 -15.23 -10.30
N LEU A 531 -16.57 -15.66 -10.90
CA LEU A 531 -15.35 -16.03 -10.18
C LEU A 531 -14.72 -14.85 -9.43
N LYS A 532 -14.77 -13.65 -9.98
CA LYS A 532 -14.30 -12.43 -9.29
C LYS A 532 -15.16 -12.07 -8.09
N ARG A 533 -16.49 -12.18 -8.20
CA ARG A 533 -17.38 -12.01 -7.06
C ARG A 533 -17.08 -13.02 -5.96
N CYS A 534 -16.87 -14.27 -6.32
CA CYS A 534 -16.45 -15.33 -5.42
C CYS A 534 -15.13 -14.98 -4.72
N ALA A 535 -14.10 -14.57 -5.46
CA ALA A 535 -12.82 -14.17 -4.89
C ALA A 535 -12.94 -12.97 -3.94
N GLY A 536 -13.80 -12.00 -4.27
CA GLY A 536 -14.13 -10.88 -3.38
C GLY A 536 -14.79 -11.33 -2.08
N ALA A 537 -15.78 -12.24 -2.16
CA ALA A 537 -16.45 -12.80 -1.00
C ALA A 537 -15.50 -13.61 -0.10
N LEU A 538 -14.61 -14.41 -0.71
CA LEU A 538 -13.57 -15.15 0.02
C LEU A 538 -12.59 -14.20 0.72
N SER A 539 -12.20 -13.10 0.07
CA SER A 539 -11.31 -12.09 0.66
C SER A 539 -11.95 -11.42 1.88
N GLU A 540 -13.23 -11.06 1.80
CA GLU A 540 -13.94 -10.43 2.91
C GLU A 540 -14.17 -11.43 4.05
N LEU A 541 -14.50 -12.67 3.72
CA LEU A 541 -14.68 -13.71 4.73
C LEU A 541 -13.37 -13.99 5.50
N ASP A 542 -12.21 -13.96 4.81
CA ASP A 542 -10.90 -14.08 5.44
C ASP A 542 -10.63 -12.94 6.43
N VAL A 543 -10.98 -11.69 6.06
CA VAL A 543 -10.82 -10.54 6.97
C VAL A 543 -11.76 -10.65 8.18
N LEU A 544 -13.02 -11.03 7.97
CA LEU A 544 -13.98 -11.20 9.08
C LEU A 544 -13.57 -12.34 10.03
N ALA A 545 -13.07 -13.44 9.49
CA ALA A 545 -12.53 -14.55 10.28
C ALA A 545 -11.24 -14.14 11.02
N ALA A 546 -10.39 -13.30 10.42
CA ALA A 546 -9.23 -12.74 11.09
C ALA A 546 -9.64 -11.80 12.24
N PHE A 547 -10.66 -10.97 12.06
CA PHE A 547 -11.20 -10.14 13.15
C PHE A 547 -11.79 -10.98 14.30
N ALA A 548 -12.50 -12.07 13.98
CA ALA A 548 -13.03 -12.98 14.98
C ALA A 548 -11.91 -13.64 15.80
N GLU A 549 -10.89 -14.13 15.13
CA GLU A 549 -9.70 -14.73 15.76
C GLU A 549 -8.96 -13.70 16.63
N ARG A 550 -8.70 -12.47 16.12
CA ARG A 550 -8.05 -11.43 16.90
C ARG A 550 -8.87 -11.01 18.12
N ALA A 551 -10.19 -10.88 17.97
CA ALA A 551 -11.08 -10.56 19.07
C ALA A 551 -10.98 -11.58 20.21
N GLN A 552 -10.97 -12.88 19.89
CA GLN A 552 -10.82 -13.95 20.89
C GLN A 552 -9.40 -14.01 21.47
N ALA A 553 -8.36 -13.94 20.61
CA ALA A 553 -6.97 -14.07 21.04
C ALA A 553 -6.49 -12.89 21.91
N LEU A 554 -7.06 -11.69 21.70
CA LEU A 554 -6.64 -10.44 22.33
C LEU A 554 -7.67 -9.89 23.33
N ASP A 555 -8.74 -10.65 23.60
CA ASP A 555 -9.82 -10.24 24.52
C ASP A 555 -10.41 -8.86 24.15
N TRP A 556 -10.87 -8.72 22.91
CA TRP A 556 -11.51 -7.51 22.40
C TRP A 556 -13.02 -7.66 22.40
N SER A 557 -13.74 -6.55 22.63
CA SER A 557 -15.19 -6.52 22.70
C SER A 557 -15.82 -5.87 21.48
N GLN A 558 -17.08 -6.20 21.24
CA GLN A 558 -17.89 -5.59 20.17
C GLN A 558 -18.17 -4.12 20.50
N PRO A 559 -17.83 -3.17 19.60
CA PRO A 559 -18.19 -1.77 19.79
C PRO A 559 -19.68 -1.53 19.45
N GLU A 560 -20.29 -0.61 20.16
CA GLU A 560 -21.63 -0.08 19.89
C GLU A 560 -21.51 1.22 19.07
N LEU A 561 -22.16 1.29 17.91
CA LEU A 561 -22.17 2.49 17.07
C LEU A 561 -23.49 3.24 17.27
N GLU A 562 -23.40 4.47 17.76
CA GLU A 562 -24.54 5.34 18.02
C GLU A 562 -24.70 6.44 16.96
N SER A 563 -25.92 6.98 16.82
CA SER A 563 -26.18 8.16 15.99
C SER A 563 -26.00 9.48 16.75
N ALA A 564 -26.10 9.43 18.09
CA ALA A 564 -25.85 10.57 18.95
C ALA A 564 -24.33 10.84 19.09
N PRO A 565 -23.91 12.11 19.16
CA PRO A 565 -22.50 12.46 19.36
C PRO A 565 -22.01 12.01 20.75
N CYS A 566 -21.17 10.99 20.79
CA CYS A 566 -20.51 10.48 22.01
C CYS A 566 -19.24 9.71 21.66
N LEU A 567 -18.35 9.59 22.64
CA LEU A 567 -17.20 8.69 22.58
C LEU A 567 -16.91 8.21 24.01
N HIS A 568 -17.46 7.05 24.32
CA HIS A 568 -17.37 6.44 25.65
C HIS A 568 -16.66 5.10 25.54
N ILE A 569 -15.51 4.97 26.20
CA ILE A 569 -14.67 3.78 26.20
C ILE A 569 -14.36 3.40 27.64
N GLU A 570 -14.70 2.19 28.02
CA GLU A 570 -14.40 1.62 29.32
C GLU A 570 -13.22 0.66 29.22
N ARG A 571 -12.22 0.84 30.06
CA ARG A 571 -11.03 0.02 30.16
C ARG A 571 -10.33 -0.17 28.80
N GLY A 572 -10.19 0.93 28.04
CA GLY A 572 -9.50 0.92 26.77
C GLY A 572 -8.03 0.55 26.91
N ARG A 573 -7.47 -0.20 25.95
CA ARG A 573 -6.08 -0.65 25.89
C ARG A 573 -5.47 -0.25 24.56
N HIS A 574 -4.15 -0.06 24.53
CA HIS A 574 -3.46 0.28 23.29
C HIS A 574 -3.10 -1.01 22.52
N PRO A 575 -3.70 -1.31 21.36
CA PRO A 575 -3.58 -2.63 20.70
C PRO A 575 -2.13 -3.04 20.43
N VAL A 576 -1.29 -2.08 19.99
CA VAL A 576 0.10 -2.38 19.63
C VAL A 576 1.00 -2.47 20.86
N VAL A 577 0.86 -1.54 21.80
CA VAL A 577 1.70 -1.52 23.02
C VAL A 577 1.43 -2.74 23.88
N GLU A 578 0.16 -3.15 24.02
CA GLU A 578 -0.23 -4.36 24.72
C GLU A 578 0.36 -5.62 24.09
N ALA A 579 0.31 -5.72 22.76
CA ALA A 579 0.84 -6.88 22.03
C ALA A 579 2.39 -7.03 22.10
N VAL A 580 3.11 -5.94 22.37
CA VAL A 580 4.59 -5.93 22.38
C VAL A 580 5.19 -6.03 23.77
N ARG A 581 4.44 -5.63 24.81
CA ARG A 581 4.95 -5.62 26.19
C ARG A 581 4.74 -6.97 26.88
N ASP A 582 5.76 -7.42 27.64
CA ASP A 582 5.65 -8.59 28.51
C ASP A 582 4.86 -8.29 29.82
N GLN A 583 4.66 -7.02 30.15
CA GLN A 583 3.93 -6.59 31.35
C GLN A 583 2.48 -6.26 30.99
N PRO A 584 1.51 -6.53 31.90
CA PRO A 584 0.12 -6.17 31.67
C PRO A 584 -0.03 -4.68 31.36
N PHE A 585 -0.89 -4.38 30.39
CA PHE A 585 -1.24 -2.99 30.04
C PHE A 585 -2.26 -2.46 31.06
N GLU A 586 -2.06 -1.23 31.56
CA GLU A 586 -3.03 -0.57 32.43
C GLU A 586 -4.15 0.04 31.59
N PRO A 587 -5.40 -0.48 31.68
CA PRO A 587 -6.50 0.01 30.89
C PRO A 587 -7.02 1.34 31.40
N ASN A 588 -7.48 2.20 30.49
CA ASN A 588 -7.97 3.53 30.83
C ASN A 588 -9.30 3.86 30.15
N ASP A 589 -10.13 4.60 30.85
CA ASP A 589 -11.44 5.05 30.39
C ASP A 589 -11.32 6.35 29.57
N LEU A 590 -12.28 6.54 28.67
CA LEU A 590 -12.53 7.80 27.97
C LEU A 590 -14.01 8.10 28.00
N ASP A 591 -14.35 9.33 28.36
CA ASP A 591 -15.73 9.81 28.29
C ASP A 591 -15.77 11.21 27.70
N LEU A 592 -16.27 11.31 26.44
CA LEU A 592 -16.50 12.54 25.72
C LEU A 592 -17.94 12.56 25.21
N HIS A 593 -18.62 13.68 25.47
CA HIS A 593 -20.01 13.92 25.11
C HIS A 593 -20.23 15.41 24.85
N PRO A 594 -21.40 15.89 24.39
CA PRO A 594 -21.62 17.30 24.04
C PRO A 594 -21.23 18.34 25.09
N ASP A 595 -21.31 18.00 26.37
CA ASP A 595 -20.98 18.89 27.51
C ASP A 595 -19.54 18.64 28.03
N ARG A 596 -18.81 17.65 27.51
CA ARG A 596 -17.42 17.29 27.83
C ARG A 596 -16.69 16.91 26.56
N ARG A 597 -16.35 17.91 25.73
CA ARG A 597 -15.76 17.68 24.42
C ARG A 597 -14.24 17.64 24.41
N MET A 598 -13.61 18.26 25.41
CA MET A 598 -12.14 18.34 25.48
C MET A 598 -11.64 17.85 26.83
N LEU A 599 -10.57 17.03 26.78
CA LEU A 599 -9.79 16.65 27.94
C LEU A 599 -8.42 17.32 27.89
N VAL A 600 -8.11 18.14 28.89
CA VAL A 600 -6.76 18.65 29.12
C VAL A 600 -6.03 17.59 29.93
N ILE A 601 -5.00 16.99 29.33
CA ILE A 601 -4.27 15.83 29.88
C ILE A 601 -2.93 16.30 30.43
N THR A 602 -2.74 16.22 31.72
CA THR A 602 -1.50 16.58 32.42
C THR A 602 -0.78 15.33 32.94
N GLY A 603 0.44 15.50 33.42
CA GLY A 603 1.23 14.42 33.99
C GLY A 603 2.66 14.32 33.41
N PRO A 604 3.50 13.42 33.94
CA PRO A 604 4.89 13.27 33.52
C PRO A 604 5.03 12.78 32.07
N ASN A 605 6.17 13.09 31.40
CA ASN A 605 6.41 12.71 30.01
C ASN A 605 6.41 11.19 29.78
N MET A 606 6.90 10.42 30.72
CA MET A 606 6.93 8.96 30.67
C MET A 606 5.63 8.32 31.21
N GLY A 607 4.66 9.10 31.61
CA GLY A 607 3.38 8.63 32.19
C GLY A 607 2.48 7.92 31.19
N GLY A 608 2.65 8.17 29.89
CA GLY A 608 1.87 7.52 28.81
C GLY A 608 0.81 8.41 28.17
N LYS A 609 0.91 9.77 28.25
CA LYS A 609 -0.06 10.72 27.65
C LYS A 609 -0.31 10.42 26.17
N SER A 610 0.74 10.37 25.37
CA SER A 610 0.64 10.12 23.93
C SER A 610 0.12 8.72 23.61
N THR A 611 0.47 7.71 24.46
CA THR A 611 -0.06 6.34 24.36
C THR A 611 -1.56 6.31 24.59
N TYR A 612 -2.04 7.00 25.64
CA TYR A 612 -3.47 7.11 25.95
C TYR A 612 -4.25 7.80 24.81
N MET A 613 -3.73 8.88 24.25
CA MET A 613 -4.39 9.55 23.12
C MET A 613 -4.45 8.65 21.89
N ARG A 614 -3.33 8.02 21.49
CA ARG A 614 -3.29 7.11 20.34
C ARG A 614 -4.21 5.91 20.53
N GLN A 615 -4.24 5.31 21.72
CA GLN A 615 -5.15 4.24 22.10
C GLN A 615 -6.60 4.53 21.69
N ASN A 616 -7.10 5.70 22.08
CA ASN A 616 -8.50 6.06 21.82
C ASN A 616 -8.77 6.29 20.32
N ALA A 617 -7.83 6.90 19.58
CA ALA A 617 -7.96 7.04 18.14
C ALA A 617 -7.93 5.68 17.42
N LEU A 618 -7.08 4.75 17.85
CA LEU A 618 -6.99 3.40 17.28
C LEU A 618 -8.25 2.58 17.60
N ILE A 619 -8.86 2.71 18.77
CA ILE A 619 -10.14 2.08 19.11
C ILE A 619 -11.24 2.58 18.17
N VAL A 620 -11.34 3.90 17.96
CA VAL A 620 -12.28 4.48 16.99
C VAL A 620 -12.05 3.93 15.59
N LEU A 621 -10.80 3.88 15.15
CA LEU A 621 -10.44 3.39 13.81
C LEU A 621 -10.81 1.91 13.64
N LEU A 622 -10.51 1.06 14.62
CA LEU A 622 -10.87 -0.37 14.63
C LEU A 622 -12.38 -0.58 14.49
N ALA A 623 -13.19 0.16 15.25
CA ALA A 623 -14.64 0.12 15.14
C ALA A 623 -15.13 0.48 13.74
N HIS A 624 -14.47 1.45 13.06
CA HIS A 624 -14.85 1.94 11.74
C HIS A 624 -14.29 1.12 10.57
N ILE A 625 -13.53 0.06 10.83
CA ILE A 625 -13.20 -0.96 9.84
C ILE A 625 -14.06 -2.23 9.98
N GLY A 626 -14.84 -2.33 11.05
CA GLY A 626 -15.69 -3.48 11.35
C GLY A 626 -15.04 -4.52 12.27
N SER A 627 -13.92 -4.18 12.93
CA SER A 627 -13.26 -5.01 13.93
C SER A 627 -13.87 -4.80 15.32
N TYR A 628 -13.71 -5.78 16.20
CA TYR A 628 -13.84 -5.60 17.64
C TYR A 628 -12.69 -4.74 18.17
N VAL A 629 -12.81 -4.22 19.39
CA VAL A 629 -11.92 -3.20 19.94
C VAL A 629 -11.31 -3.61 21.28
N PRO A 630 -10.07 -3.19 21.58
CA PRO A 630 -9.40 -3.47 22.86
C PRO A 630 -9.97 -2.62 24.00
N ALA A 631 -11.18 -2.91 24.43
CA ALA A 631 -11.89 -2.26 25.52
C ALA A 631 -12.86 -3.25 26.15
N SER A 632 -13.31 -3.03 27.39
CA SER A 632 -14.42 -3.81 27.95
C SER A 632 -15.77 -3.39 27.38
N ARG A 633 -15.90 -2.12 27.02
CA ARG A 633 -17.05 -1.55 26.32
C ARG A 633 -16.62 -0.30 25.55
N ALA A 634 -17.16 -0.12 24.36
CA ALA A 634 -16.96 1.10 23.58
C ALA A 634 -18.26 1.52 22.89
N VAL A 635 -18.70 2.75 23.12
CA VAL A 635 -19.86 3.37 22.48
C VAL A 635 -19.36 4.57 21.69
N ILE A 636 -19.53 4.53 20.37
CA ILE A 636 -18.90 5.49 19.46
C ILE A 636 -19.98 6.14 18.60
N GLY A 637 -20.11 7.47 18.71
CA GLY A 637 -20.92 8.30 17.86
C GLY A 637 -20.26 8.60 16.51
N PRO A 638 -20.92 9.44 15.67
CA PRO A 638 -20.39 9.76 14.34
C PRO A 638 -19.05 10.50 14.42
N ILE A 639 -18.03 9.92 13.78
CA ILE A 639 -16.71 10.55 13.58
C ILE A 639 -16.48 10.76 12.10
N ASP A 640 -16.08 11.97 11.71
CA ASP A 640 -15.78 12.31 10.32
C ASP A 640 -14.28 12.39 10.00
N ARG A 641 -13.48 12.79 10.99
CA ARG A 641 -12.02 12.96 10.83
C ARG A 641 -11.30 12.53 12.09
N ILE A 642 -10.12 11.99 11.92
CA ILE A 642 -9.13 11.84 12.98
C ILE A 642 -7.94 12.71 12.60
N LEU A 643 -7.59 13.66 13.45
CA LEU A 643 -6.52 14.63 13.22
C LEU A 643 -5.55 14.58 14.40
N THR A 644 -4.27 14.51 14.13
CA THR A 644 -3.28 14.37 15.20
C THR A 644 -2.10 15.31 15.00
N ARG A 645 -1.65 15.88 16.10
CA ARG A 645 -0.36 16.52 16.25
C ARG A 645 0.35 15.84 17.42
N ILE A 646 1.21 14.85 17.13
CA ILE A 646 1.91 14.03 18.12
C ILE A 646 3.38 13.92 17.76
N GLY A 647 4.27 14.28 18.72
CA GLY A 647 5.71 14.18 18.58
C GLY A 647 6.34 15.34 17.79
N ALA A 648 7.65 15.53 17.95
CA ALA A 648 8.45 16.47 17.17
C ALA A 648 9.32 15.67 16.18
N GLY A 649 8.93 15.65 14.92
CA GLY A 649 9.78 15.18 13.83
C GLY A 649 10.49 16.37 13.20
N ASP A 650 11.83 16.37 13.18
CA ASP A 650 12.58 17.31 12.33
C ASP A 650 12.39 16.89 10.87
N ASP A 651 11.74 17.73 10.06
CA ASP A 651 11.75 17.54 8.60
C ASP A 651 12.96 18.28 8.01
N LEU A 652 14.14 17.71 8.25
CA LEU A 652 15.40 18.23 7.72
C LEU A 652 15.43 18.27 6.19
N ALA A 653 14.62 17.42 5.54
CA ALA A 653 14.57 17.35 4.08
C ALA A 653 13.87 18.58 3.46
N ARG A 654 12.91 19.20 4.17
CA ARG A 654 12.24 20.42 3.75
C ARG A 654 12.87 21.70 4.33
N GLY A 655 13.91 21.57 5.15
CA GLY A 655 14.57 22.73 5.77
C GLY A 655 13.68 23.52 6.74
N GLN A 656 12.58 22.93 7.21
CA GLN A 656 11.65 23.55 8.16
C GLN A 656 12.06 23.23 9.59
N SER A 657 11.98 24.23 10.47
CA SER A 657 12.19 24.03 11.90
C SER A 657 11.04 23.19 12.48
N THR A 658 11.30 22.44 13.54
CA THR A 658 10.26 21.69 14.29
C THR A 658 9.07 22.55 14.65
N PHE A 659 9.29 23.80 15.02
CA PHE A 659 8.23 24.75 15.35
C PHE A 659 7.36 25.10 14.13
N MET A 660 7.95 25.26 12.94
CA MET A 660 7.18 25.56 11.72
C MET A 660 6.33 24.36 11.30
N VAL A 661 6.85 23.13 11.38
CA VAL A 661 6.08 21.91 11.14
C VAL A 661 4.93 21.80 12.13
N GLU A 662 5.19 22.05 13.43
CA GLU A 662 4.18 22.06 14.47
C GLU A 662 3.05 23.05 14.18
N MET A 663 3.41 24.29 13.77
CA MET A 663 2.42 25.32 13.44
C MET A 663 1.62 25.01 12.17
N ALA A 664 2.25 24.41 11.17
CA ALA A 664 1.56 23.98 9.95
C ALA A 664 0.53 22.87 10.23
N GLU A 665 0.91 21.84 11.00
CA GLU A 665 0.01 20.77 11.41
C GLU A 665 -1.14 21.30 12.29
N THR A 666 -0.84 22.19 13.22
CA THR A 666 -1.85 22.84 14.07
C THR A 666 -2.81 23.70 13.25
N SER A 667 -2.30 24.48 12.32
CA SER A 667 -3.10 25.30 11.39
C SER A 667 -4.04 24.42 10.57
N TYR A 668 -3.53 23.30 10.02
CA TYR A 668 -4.36 22.33 9.30
C TYR A 668 -5.52 21.83 10.17
N ILE A 669 -5.23 21.43 11.41
CA ILE A 669 -6.25 20.94 12.35
C ILE A 669 -7.32 22.00 12.62
N LEU A 670 -6.92 23.24 12.94
CA LEU A 670 -7.85 24.34 13.24
C LEU A 670 -8.79 24.69 12.07
N HIS A 671 -8.30 24.56 10.83
CA HIS A 671 -9.09 24.86 9.63
C HIS A 671 -10.03 23.72 9.23
N HIS A 672 -9.67 22.45 9.55
CA HIS A 672 -10.39 21.29 9.02
C HIS A 672 -11.20 20.52 10.07
N ALA A 673 -10.98 20.74 11.37
CA ALA A 673 -11.71 20.05 12.40
C ALA A 673 -13.18 20.51 12.45
N THR A 674 -14.10 19.55 12.55
CA THR A 674 -15.55 19.73 12.65
C THR A 674 -16.05 19.29 14.03
N PRO A 675 -17.31 19.56 14.39
CA PRO A 675 -17.88 19.04 15.64
C PRO A 675 -17.91 17.51 15.76
N GLN A 676 -17.69 16.77 14.69
CA GLN A 676 -17.60 15.31 14.67
C GLN A 676 -16.15 14.81 14.57
N SER A 677 -15.17 15.69 14.58
CA SER A 677 -13.76 15.29 14.49
C SER A 677 -13.20 14.87 15.85
N LEU A 678 -12.31 13.88 15.83
CA LEU A 678 -11.46 13.49 16.95
C LEU A 678 -10.06 14.09 16.74
N VAL A 679 -9.65 14.97 17.66
CA VAL A 679 -8.39 15.71 17.58
C VAL A 679 -7.47 15.31 18.73
N LEU A 680 -6.22 14.97 18.40
CA LEU A 680 -5.17 14.63 19.35
C LEU A 680 -4.06 15.67 19.27
N MET A 681 -3.86 16.45 20.34
CA MET A 681 -2.85 17.51 20.41
C MET A 681 -1.84 17.19 21.51
N ASP A 682 -0.59 16.99 21.14
CA ASP A 682 0.48 16.62 22.08
C ASP A 682 1.52 17.72 22.17
N GLU A 683 1.54 18.41 23.33
CA GLU A 683 2.60 19.32 23.76
C GLU A 683 2.89 20.48 22.79
N ILE A 684 1.88 21.26 22.44
CA ILE A 684 2.00 22.45 21.59
C ILE A 684 2.78 23.54 22.28
N GLY A 685 3.61 24.29 21.51
CA GLY A 685 4.33 25.47 21.95
C GLY A 685 5.73 25.17 22.50
N ARG A 686 6.27 23.94 22.33
CA ARG A 686 7.62 23.60 22.81
C ARG A 686 8.75 24.24 22.00
N GLY A 687 8.52 24.57 20.76
CA GLY A 687 9.54 25.08 19.82
C GLY A 687 9.84 26.58 19.93
N THR A 688 9.24 27.28 20.92
CA THR A 688 9.38 28.74 21.10
C THR A 688 9.61 29.13 22.58
N SER A 689 9.55 30.43 22.90
CA SER A 689 9.67 30.89 24.28
C SER A 689 8.48 30.38 25.13
N THR A 690 8.69 30.20 26.45
CA THR A 690 7.67 29.63 27.35
C THR A 690 6.35 30.40 27.31
N TYR A 691 6.40 31.74 27.32
CA TYR A 691 5.19 32.56 27.31
C TYR A 691 4.48 32.55 25.95
N ASP A 692 5.22 32.59 24.83
CA ASP A 692 4.63 32.48 23.49
C ASP A 692 3.98 31.10 23.30
N GLY A 693 4.68 30.05 23.75
CA GLY A 693 4.16 28.68 23.71
C GLY A 693 2.88 28.50 24.52
N LEU A 694 2.83 29.07 25.74
CA LEU A 694 1.61 29.04 26.56
C LEU A 694 0.47 29.81 25.90
N ALA A 695 0.74 31.01 25.40
CA ALA A 695 -0.29 31.84 24.75
C ALA A 695 -0.86 31.15 23.49
N LEU A 696 0.00 30.52 22.67
CA LEU A 696 -0.44 29.75 21.50
C LEU A 696 -1.25 28.52 21.93
N ALA A 697 -0.79 27.77 22.91
CA ALA A 697 -1.50 26.60 23.41
C ALA A 697 -2.89 26.93 23.96
N ASP A 698 -3.01 28.03 24.74
CA ASP A 698 -4.31 28.53 25.24
C ASP A 698 -5.24 28.94 24.08
N ALA A 699 -4.74 29.70 23.12
CA ALA A 699 -5.53 30.12 21.97
C ALA A 699 -6.01 28.93 21.13
N VAL A 700 -5.15 27.93 20.87
CA VAL A 700 -5.50 26.70 20.15
C VAL A 700 -6.53 25.89 20.92
N ALA A 701 -6.34 25.69 22.22
CA ALA A 701 -7.30 24.94 23.06
C ALA A 701 -8.68 25.59 23.04
N ARG A 702 -8.76 26.93 23.24
CA ARG A 702 -10.02 27.69 23.16
C ARG A 702 -10.67 27.60 21.78
N HIS A 703 -9.89 27.68 20.72
CA HIS A 703 -10.43 27.59 19.35
C HIS A 703 -11.03 26.19 19.08
N LEU A 704 -10.33 25.12 19.45
CA LEU A 704 -10.85 23.75 19.33
C LEU A 704 -12.12 23.52 20.15
N ALA A 705 -12.16 24.04 21.38
CA ALA A 705 -13.30 23.84 22.29
C ALA A 705 -14.53 24.66 21.89
N HIS A 706 -14.37 25.91 21.45
CA HIS A 706 -15.48 26.84 21.28
C HIS A 706 -15.83 27.11 19.81
N THR A 707 -14.85 27.12 18.91
CA THR A 707 -15.07 27.37 17.48
C THR A 707 -15.30 26.07 16.72
N ASN A 708 -14.35 25.16 16.72
CA ASN A 708 -14.48 23.85 16.06
C ASN A 708 -15.44 22.93 16.81
N ARG A 709 -15.49 23.02 18.13
CA ARG A 709 -16.34 22.21 19.03
C ARG A 709 -16.14 20.70 18.80
N CYS A 710 -14.92 20.29 18.46
CA CYS A 710 -14.53 18.91 18.17
C CYS A 710 -14.23 18.14 19.48
N TYR A 711 -14.21 16.82 19.40
CA TYR A 711 -13.67 15.98 20.45
C TYR A 711 -12.16 16.11 20.48
N THR A 712 -11.61 16.49 21.62
CA THR A 712 -10.19 16.82 21.72
C THR A 712 -9.53 16.17 22.92
N LEU A 713 -8.41 15.48 22.69
CA LEU A 713 -7.46 15.05 23.70
C LEU A 713 -6.23 15.97 23.62
N PHE A 714 -6.06 16.84 24.61
CA PHE A 714 -5.06 17.89 24.63
C PHE A 714 -4.03 17.65 25.72
N ALA A 715 -2.92 17.01 25.40
CA ALA A 715 -1.80 16.80 26.33
C ALA A 715 -0.92 18.04 26.40
N THR A 716 -0.59 18.46 27.62
CA THR A 716 0.20 19.65 27.87
C THR A 716 1.10 19.54 29.11
N HIS A 717 2.18 20.33 29.09
CA HIS A 717 3.00 20.61 30.27
C HIS A 717 2.70 21.96 30.93
N TYR A 718 1.88 22.77 30.27
CA TYR A 718 1.44 24.06 30.81
C TYR A 718 0.28 23.81 31.78
N PHE A 719 0.59 23.87 33.10
CA PHE A 719 -0.43 23.70 34.16
C PHE A 719 -1.47 24.80 34.13
N GLU A 720 -1.12 25.98 33.66
CA GLU A 720 -2.01 27.13 33.51
C GLU A 720 -3.22 26.80 32.63
N LEU A 721 -3.09 25.89 31.66
CA LEU A 721 -4.21 25.45 30.81
C LEU A 721 -5.27 24.66 31.59
N THR A 722 -4.97 24.13 32.75
CA THR A 722 -5.98 23.43 33.58
C THR A 722 -7.10 24.38 34.08
N ALA A 723 -6.83 25.67 34.18
CA ALA A 723 -7.83 26.69 34.51
C ALA A 723 -8.92 26.84 33.43
N LEU A 724 -8.71 26.30 32.20
CA LEU A 724 -9.73 26.32 31.15
C LEU A 724 -10.98 25.49 31.54
N ALA A 725 -10.83 24.46 32.35
CA ALA A 725 -11.93 23.65 32.86
C ALA A 725 -12.77 24.42 33.88
N ASP A 726 -12.15 25.32 34.68
CA ASP A 726 -12.80 26.11 35.73
C ASP A 726 -13.54 27.34 35.20
N ALA A 727 -13.26 27.73 33.97
CA ALA A 727 -13.81 28.92 33.31
C ALA A 727 -15.28 28.78 32.89
N SER A 728 -16.07 27.96 33.58
CA SER A 728 -17.52 27.82 33.41
C SER A 728 -18.24 29.09 33.93
N HIS A 729 -18.44 30.08 33.04
CA HIS A 729 -19.11 31.32 33.36
C HIS A 729 -20.50 31.38 32.74
N ALA A 730 -21.48 31.63 33.62
CA ALA A 730 -22.82 32.10 33.30
C ALA A 730 -23.57 31.35 32.16
N GLY A 731 -24.01 30.11 32.42
CA GLY A 731 -25.10 29.52 31.64
C GLY A 731 -24.79 28.33 30.71
N GLY A 732 -23.59 27.85 30.68
CA GLY A 732 -23.22 26.60 29.93
C GLY A 732 -21.83 26.16 30.35
N GLY A 733 -21.64 24.87 30.61
CA GLY A 733 -20.34 24.30 30.93
C GLY A 733 -19.27 24.61 29.87
N SER A 734 -18.00 24.73 30.24
CA SER A 734 -16.88 25.03 29.31
C SER A 734 -16.71 23.93 28.24
N GLY A 735 -17.29 22.76 28.40
CA GLY A 735 -17.06 21.59 27.57
C GLY A 735 -15.65 21.01 27.72
N ILE A 736 -14.86 21.53 28.70
CA ILE A 736 -13.47 21.16 28.95
C ILE A 736 -13.39 20.50 30.33
N ALA A 737 -12.67 19.40 30.44
CA ALA A 737 -12.38 18.75 31.71
C ALA A 737 -10.87 18.46 31.82
N ASN A 738 -10.40 18.41 33.07
CA ASN A 738 -9.02 18.02 33.34
C ASN A 738 -8.92 16.55 33.68
N VAL A 739 -7.92 15.89 33.15
CA VAL A 739 -7.49 14.56 33.57
C VAL A 739 -5.96 14.52 33.70
N HIS A 740 -5.46 13.59 34.50
CA HIS A 740 -4.00 13.43 34.63
C HIS A 740 -3.60 11.97 34.65
N LEU A 741 -2.38 11.69 34.20
CA LEU A 741 -1.75 10.40 34.40
C LEU A 741 -1.05 10.36 35.74
N ASP A 742 -1.40 9.35 36.55
CA ASP A 742 -0.94 9.20 37.92
C ASP A 742 0.50 8.68 37.98
N ALA A 743 1.25 9.23 38.94
CA ALA A 743 2.58 8.77 39.27
C ALA A 743 2.78 8.89 40.78
N VAL A 744 3.32 7.83 41.38
CA VAL A 744 3.48 7.73 42.83
C VAL A 744 4.98 7.76 43.18
N GLU A 745 5.34 8.63 44.11
CA GLU A 745 6.70 8.63 44.68
C GLU A 745 6.83 7.57 45.77
N HIS A 746 7.75 6.64 45.58
CA HIS A 746 8.11 5.66 46.61
C HIS A 746 9.57 5.82 46.98
N GLY A 747 9.85 6.63 48.00
CA GLY A 747 11.20 7.02 48.39
C GLY A 747 11.92 7.88 47.34
N GLU A 748 13.06 7.43 46.82
CA GLU A 748 13.75 8.12 45.71
C GLU A 748 13.30 7.65 44.32
N ARG A 749 12.34 6.74 44.23
CA ARG A 749 11.86 6.18 42.96
C ARG A 749 10.48 6.73 42.60
N LEU A 750 10.31 7.09 41.32
CA LEU A 750 9.02 7.44 40.73
C LEU A 750 8.47 6.18 40.03
N VAL A 751 7.24 5.80 40.37
CA VAL A 751 6.51 4.72 39.74
C VAL A 751 5.39 5.34 38.94
N PHE A 752 5.40 5.12 37.63
CA PHE A 752 4.34 5.53 36.73
C PHE A 752 3.22 4.50 36.80
N MET A 753 2.03 4.94 37.23
CA MET A 753 0.87 4.07 37.35
C MET A 753 0.19 3.83 35.99
N HIS A 754 0.44 4.70 35.02
CA HIS A 754 -0.19 4.71 33.70
C HIS A 754 -1.73 4.80 33.72
N ALA A 755 -2.29 5.08 34.89
CA ALA A 755 -3.73 5.23 35.13
C ALA A 755 -4.14 6.68 34.92
N VAL A 756 -5.22 6.91 34.18
CA VAL A 756 -5.85 8.21 33.97
C VAL A 756 -6.84 8.47 35.12
N LYS A 757 -6.77 9.64 35.72
CA LYS A 757 -7.65 10.09 36.81
C LYS A 757 -8.24 11.46 36.46
N ASP A 758 -9.43 11.73 36.95
CA ASP A 758 -10.08 13.04 36.84
C ASP A 758 -9.32 14.11 37.65
N GLY A 759 -9.37 15.34 37.16
CA GLY A 759 -8.69 16.50 37.74
C GLY A 759 -7.27 16.73 37.20
N PRO A 760 -6.68 17.89 37.52
CA PRO A 760 -5.33 18.23 37.11
C PRO A 760 -4.28 17.49 37.92
N ALA A 761 -3.07 17.29 37.36
CA ALA A 761 -1.94 16.77 38.13
C ALA A 761 -1.48 17.80 39.18
N ASN A 762 -1.17 17.30 40.38
CA ASN A 762 -0.77 18.16 41.51
C ASN A 762 0.69 18.66 41.42
N ARG A 763 1.54 18.02 40.58
CA ARG A 763 2.99 18.32 40.47
C ARG A 763 3.58 17.96 39.13
N SER A 764 4.64 18.66 38.73
CA SER A 764 5.50 18.20 37.62
C SER A 764 6.58 17.27 38.18
N PHE A 765 6.82 16.14 37.54
CA PHE A 765 7.82 15.14 37.95
C PHE A 765 9.13 15.23 37.14
N GLY A 766 9.40 16.36 36.49
CA GLY A 766 10.57 16.52 35.59
C GLY A 766 11.90 16.27 36.27
N LEU A 767 12.09 16.72 37.53
CA LEU A 767 13.32 16.50 38.28
C LEU A 767 13.52 15.06 38.73
N GLN A 768 12.40 14.36 39.02
CA GLN A 768 12.44 12.95 39.36
C GLN A 768 12.80 12.10 38.15
N VAL A 769 12.23 12.42 36.97
CA VAL A 769 12.56 11.78 35.67
C VAL A 769 14.05 12.03 35.33
N ALA A 770 14.54 13.25 35.54
CA ALA A 770 15.97 13.57 35.34
C ALA A 770 16.88 12.75 36.24
N ALA A 771 16.48 12.52 37.49
CA ALA A 771 17.22 11.66 38.42
C ALA A 771 17.22 10.19 37.97
N LEU A 772 16.07 9.68 37.46
CA LEU A 772 15.95 8.33 36.89
C LEU A 772 16.80 8.16 35.62
N ALA A 773 16.90 9.20 34.80
CA ALA A 773 17.78 9.22 33.62
C ALA A 773 19.28 9.27 33.95
N GLY A 774 19.63 9.32 35.25
CA GLY A 774 21.04 9.27 35.69
C GLY A 774 21.76 10.61 35.74
N LEU A 775 21.04 11.74 35.79
CA LEU A 775 21.66 13.04 36.01
C LEU A 775 22.40 13.06 37.36
N PRO A 776 23.59 13.73 37.46
CA PRO A 776 24.33 13.82 38.72
C PRO A 776 23.49 14.36 39.86
N LYS A 777 23.53 13.73 41.02
CA LYS A 777 22.72 14.11 42.19
C LYS A 777 22.88 15.59 42.58
N ALA A 778 24.09 16.14 42.44
CA ALA A 778 24.36 17.56 42.71
C ALA A 778 23.54 18.48 41.75
N ALA A 779 23.47 18.15 40.46
CA ALA A 779 22.69 18.91 39.48
C ALA A 779 21.17 18.85 39.77
N VAL A 780 20.67 17.67 40.13
CA VAL A 780 19.26 17.49 40.52
C VAL A 780 18.93 18.27 41.80
N GLN A 781 19.82 18.28 42.82
CA GLN A 781 19.60 19.05 44.03
C GLN A 781 19.61 20.55 43.76
N GLN A 782 20.50 21.05 42.91
CA GLN A 782 20.55 22.44 42.53
C GLN A 782 19.28 22.85 41.78
N ALA A 783 18.81 22.00 40.84
CA ALA A 783 17.58 22.22 40.11
C ALA A 783 16.35 22.26 41.06
N ARG A 784 16.28 21.38 42.08
CA ARG A 784 15.19 21.42 43.11
C ARG A 784 15.17 22.73 43.87
N ARG A 785 16.35 23.23 44.30
CA ARG A 785 16.43 24.54 45.00
C ARG A 785 15.92 25.66 44.07
N ARG A 786 16.36 25.63 42.81
CA ARG A 786 15.97 26.65 41.82
C ARG A 786 14.48 26.60 41.51
N LEU A 787 13.87 25.39 41.40
CA LEU A 787 12.44 25.23 41.21
C LEU A 787 11.66 25.85 42.34
N ALA A 788 12.03 25.54 43.60
CA ALA A 788 11.37 26.11 44.78
C ALA A 788 11.46 27.67 44.84
N GLU A 789 12.59 28.25 44.41
CA GLU A 789 12.71 29.72 44.30
C GLU A 789 11.82 30.31 43.22
N LEU A 790 11.65 29.60 42.07
CA LEU A 790 10.78 30.04 40.97
C LEU A 790 9.29 29.94 41.34
N GLU A 791 8.90 28.85 42.03
CA GLU A 791 7.53 28.64 42.51
C GLU A 791 7.14 29.69 43.57
N GLN A 792 8.03 30.07 44.47
CA GLN A 792 7.79 31.16 45.42
C GLN A 792 7.62 32.51 44.73
N ARG A 793 8.39 32.82 43.69
CA ARG A 793 8.25 34.06 42.92
C ARG A 793 7.00 34.08 42.05
N GLY A 794 6.54 32.92 41.56
CA GLY A 794 5.31 32.78 40.77
C GLY A 794 4.06 32.90 41.67
N GLY A 795 4.08 32.40 42.90
CA GLY A 795 2.98 32.49 43.84
C GLY A 795 2.62 33.92 44.28
N ASP A 796 3.66 34.80 44.38
CA ASP A 796 3.43 36.22 44.73
C ASP A 796 2.82 37.04 43.56
N SER A 797 2.97 36.62 42.31
CA SER A 797 2.36 37.28 41.15
C SER A 797 0.91 36.85 40.89
N HIS A 798 0.54 35.64 41.23
CA HIS A 798 -0.85 35.15 41.06
C HIS A 798 -1.84 35.68 42.10
N ALA A 799 -1.37 36.05 43.30
CA ALA A 799 -2.23 36.62 44.32
C ALA A 799 -2.63 38.06 44.05
N ALA A 800 -1.92 38.76 43.16
CA ALA A 800 -2.20 40.18 42.80
C ALA A 800 -3.16 40.34 41.60
N GLU A 801 -3.41 39.28 40.81
CA GLU A 801 -4.26 39.34 39.60
C GLU A 801 -5.71 38.83 39.77
N MET A 802 -6.09 38.34 40.94
CA MET A 802 -7.49 37.87 41.17
C MET A 802 -8.36 38.92 41.90
N ALA A 803 -8.41 40.15 41.38
CA ALA A 803 -9.51 41.06 41.72
C ALA A 803 -10.46 41.19 40.52
N PRO A 804 -11.80 41.06 40.72
CA PRO A 804 -12.73 41.06 39.59
C PRO A 804 -12.87 42.48 39.02
N ALA A 805 -12.38 42.69 37.79
CA ALA A 805 -12.64 43.87 37.03
C ALA A 805 -13.91 43.68 36.19
N ALA A 806 -14.84 44.63 36.35
CA ALA A 806 -16.10 44.69 35.63
C ALA A 806 -15.87 44.81 34.10
N LEU A 807 -16.67 44.07 33.39
CA LEU A 807 -16.79 44.07 31.93
C LEU A 807 -17.42 45.38 31.45
N ASP A 808 -16.66 46.17 30.68
CA ASP A 808 -17.23 47.10 29.71
C ASP A 808 -16.26 47.31 28.52
N ALA A 809 -16.80 47.04 27.34
CA ALA A 809 -16.36 47.40 25.99
C ALA A 809 -14.98 46.92 25.43
N PRO A 810 -14.83 46.62 24.16
CA PRO A 810 -13.61 46.11 23.58
C PRO A 810 -12.53 47.19 23.51
N GLN A 811 -11.62 47.17 24.44
CA GLN A 811 -10.36 47.90 24.33
C GLN A 811 -9.28 46.98 23.82
N GLN A 812 -8.73 47.35 22.68
CA GLN A 812 -7.52 46.78 22.13
C GLN A 812 -6.39 46.95 23.13
N PHE A 813 -5.97 45.89 23.80
CA PHE A 813 -4.83 45.88 24.69
C PHE A 813 -3.52 46.08 23.90
N GLY A 814 -2.94 47.24 24.01
CA GLY A 814 -1.55 47.46 23.68
C GLY A 814 -0.65 46.82 24.74
N LEU A 815 -0.05 45.70 24.40
CA LEU A 815 0.74 44.86 25.33
C LEU A 815 2.19 45.35 25.50
N PHE A 816 2.57 46.50 24.97
CA PHE A 816 3.85 47.14 25.21
C PHE A 816 3.70 48.64 25.28
N THR A 817 3.66 49.26 26.46
CA THR A 817 4.21 50.59 26.66
C THR A 817 5.73 50.41 26.70
N ALA A 818 6.37 50.47 25.56
CA ALA A 818 7.79 50.80 25.54
C ALA A 818 7.94 52.14 26.25
N PRO A 819 8.93 52.34 27.12
CA PRO A 819 9.20 53.68 27.67
C PRO A 819 9.38 54.61 26.47
N SER A 820 8.61 55.72 26.45
CA SER A 820 8.69 56.71 25.37
C SER A 820 10.16 57.10 25.23
N SER A 821 10.72 56.92 24.04
CA SER A 821 12.11 57.37 23.84
C SER A 821 12.15 58.88 23.93
N ALA A 822 13.22 59.47 24.47
CA ALA A 822 13.39 60.92 24.57
C ALA A 822 13.16 61.61 23.22
N ALA A 823 13.39 60.92 22.11
CA ALA A 823 13.08 61.36 20.76
C ALA A 823 11.56 61.46 20.47
N GLN A 824 10.77 60.50 21.04
CA GLN A 824 9.32 60.45 20.86
C GLN A 824 8.61 61.56 21.66
N GLU A 825 9.05 61.87 22.87
CA GLU A 825 8.58 62.99 23.69
C GLU A 825 8.94 64.31 23.05
N ALA A 826 10.15 64.47 22.55
CA ALA A 826 10.59 65.69 21.85
C ALA A 826 9.82 65.88 20.54
N LEU A 827 9.43 64.82 19.83
CA LEU A 827 8.62 64.88 18.61
C LEU A 827 7.17 65.32 18.92
N GLN A 828 6.57 64.80 20.00
CA GLN A 828 5.21 65.14 20.46
C GLN A 828 5.10 66.60 20.94
N ALA A 829 6.19 67.19 21.40
CA ALA A 829 6.23 68.58 21.88
C ALA A 829 6.46 69.61 20.76
N LEU A 830 6.65 69.18 19.50
CA LEU A 830 6.86 70.08 18.35
C LEU A 830 5.53 70.29 17.60
N ASP A 831 5.19 71.58 17.40
CA ASP A 831 4.11 71.98 16.50
C ASP A 831 4.70 72.30 15.14
N PRO A 832 4.47 71.52 14.07
CA PRO A 832 5.05 71.78 12.75
C PRO A 832 4.60 73.06 12.07
N ASP A 833 3.40 73.56 12.42
CA ASP A 833 2.82 74.72 11.78
C ASP A 833 3.35 76.06 12.37
N GLU A 834 4.00 75.99 13.53
CA GLU A 834 4.65 77.14 14.14
C GLU A 834 6.16 77.27 13.82
N LEU A 835 6.74 76.31 13.10
CA LEU A 835 8.17 76.25 12.80
C LEU A 835 8.52 76.96 11.47
N THR A 836 9.49 77.84 11.50
CA THR A 836 10.16 78.30 10.28
C THR A 836 11.03 77.22 9.66
N PRO A 837 11.33 77.17 8.34
CA PRO A 837 12.16 76.16 7.70
C PRO A 837 13.50 75.95 8.36
N LYS A 838 14.12 76.98 8.93
CA LYS A 838 15.38 76.83 9.66
C LYS A 838 15.19 76.13 11.02
N GLN A 839 14.13 76.46 11.75
CA GLN A 839 13.80 75.82 13.03
C GLN A 839 13.36 74.37 12.84
N ALA A 840 12.69 74.01 11.75
CA ALA A 840 12.32 72.61 11.41
C ALA A 840 13.58 71.81 11.15
N LEU A 841 14.57 72.35 10.47
CA LEU A 841 15.84 71.66 10.23
C LEU A 841 16.64 71.47 11.54
N GLU A 842 16.68 72.45 12.44
CA GLU A 842 17.30 72.38 13.75
C GLU A 842 16.56 71.35 14.65
N ALA A 843 15.23 71.27 14.59
CA ALA A 843 14.42 70.29 15.29
C ALA A 843 14.72 68.89 14.81
N LEU A 844 14.87 68.66 13.50
CA LEU A 844 15.26 67.32 12.92
C LEU A 844 16.66 66.92 13.38
N TYR A 845 17.63 67.81 13.44
CA TYR A 845 18.97 67.47 13.98
C TYR A 845 18.92 67.15 15.47
N ARG A 846 18.07 67.80 16.27
CA ARG A 846 17.88 67.54 17.68
C ARG A 846 17.22 66.17 17.89
N LEU A 847 16.18 65.82 17.12
CA LEU A 847 15.51 64.53 17.16
C LEU A 847 16.46 63.39 16.77
N LYS A 848 17.30 63.61 15.74
CA LYS A 848 18.31 62.63 15.33
C LYS A 848 19.40 62.44 16.37
N ALA A 849 19.72 63.41 17.21
CA ALA A 849 20.69 63.28 18.30
C ALA A 849 20.10 62.57 19.55
N LEU A 850 18.78 62.41 19.60
CA LEU A 850 18.06 61.72 20.67
C LEU A 850 17.70 60.26 20.30
N LEU A 851 17.89 59.87 19.05
CA LEU A 851 17.86 58.45 18.59
C LEU A 851 19.21 57.78 18.83
#